data_d8587aeeeb02d4594613b6d7b1590445
#
_entry.id   d8587aeeeb02d4594613b6d7b1590445
#
_cell.length_a   1.000
_cell.length_b   1.000
_cell.length_c   1.000
_cell.angle_alpha   90.00
_cell.angle_beta   90.00
_cell.angle_gamma   90.00
#
_symmetry.space_group_name_H-M   'P 1'
#
loop_
_entity.id
_entity.type
_entity.pdbx_description
1 polymer ?
#
loop_
_entity_poly.entity_id
_entity_poly.type
_entity_poly.pdbx_seq_one_letter_code
_entity_poly.pdbx_strand_id
1 'polypeptide(L)'
;MENETHYTEAVIDNGSFGTRTIRFETGRLARQAAGSAVAYLDDDTMVLSATTASKNPKDQLDFFPLTVDVEERMYAAGKIPGSFFRREGRPSEDAILTCRLIDRPLRPSFKKGLRNEIQVVATIMALNPDHLYDVVAINAASASTQLAGLPFSGPIGGVRVALIGGQWVAFPTHTELEDAVFDMVVAGRALEDGDVAIMMVEAEATEQTVKLVEGGAEAPTEEVVAAGLDAAKPFIKVLCKAQADLAAKAAKPTGEFPVFLDYQDDILEALSGAVRPELTQALTIAGKQEREAELDRVKQLAAEKLLPEFEGREKEISAAYRSLTKSLVRERVIKEKKRIDGRGVTDIRTLAAEVEAIPRVHGSALFERGETQILGVTTLNMLRMEQQLDTLSPVTRKRYMHNYNFPPYSVGETGRVGSPKRREIGHGALAERAIVPVLPTREEFPYAIRQVSEALGSNGSTSMGSVCASTMSLLNAGVPLKAPVAGIAMGLISQEINGETHYVALTDILGAEDAFGDMDFKVAGTKEFVTALQLDTKLDGIPASVLAAALKQARDARLHILDVMMEAIDTPDEMSPNAPRIITVKIPVDKIGEVIGPKGKMINQIQEDTGADITIEDDGTIYIGAAQGSQAEAARATINSIANPTMPEVGERYLGTVVKTTTFGAFVSLMPGKDGLLHISQIRKLAGGKRVENVEDVLGVGAKVQVEIAEIDSRGKLSLIPVIEGEDDDKKADTDQ
;
A
#
# COMPACT_ATOMS: atom_id res chain seq x y z
N MET A 1 48.15 9.84 -5.97
CA MET A 1 47.53 8.93 -6.93
C MET A 1 46.18 9.56 -7.27
N GLU A 2 45.99 9.99 -8.52
CA GLU A 2 44.67 10.39 -9.02
C GLU A 2 43.73 9.19 -8.90
N ASN A 3 42.65 9.36 -8.18
CA ASN A 3 41.63 8.31 -8.09
C ASN A 3 40.91 8.20 -9.42
N GLU A 4 41.17 7.11 -10.09
CA GLU A 4 40.50 6.82 -11.37
C GLU A 4 39.05 6.51 -11.18
N THR A 5 38.17 7.20 -11.94
CA THR A 5 36.75 6.94 -11.96
C THR A 5 36.47 5.89 -13.03
N HIS A 6 35.74 4.84 -12.66
CA HIS A 6 35.37 3.77 -13.57
C HIS A 6 33.88 3.76 -13.84
N TYR A 7 33.51 3.41 -15.04
CA TYR A 7 32.13 3.35 -15.53
C TYR A 7 31.85 2.05 -16.23
N THR A 8 30.61 1.56 -16.09
CA THR A 8 30.03 0.52 -16.93
C THR A 8 28.56 0.84 -17.20
N GLU A 9 28.00 0.24 -18.25
CA GLU A 9 26.61 0.48 -18.63
C GLU A 9 25.86 -0.84 -18.86
N ALA A 10 24.60 -0.86 -18.47
CA ALA A 10 23.64 -1.86 -18.84
C ALA A 10 22.59 -1.20 -19.75
N VAL A 11 22.48 -1.66 -20.98
CA VAL A 11 21.47 -1.18 -21.93
C VAL A 11 20.26 -2.12 -21.87
N ILE A 12 19.12 -1.56 -21.54
CA ILE A 12 17.85 -2.26 -21.43
C ILE A 12 17.03 -1.97 -22.68
N ASP A 13 16.81 -2.99 -23.49
CA ASP A 13 16.03 -2.90 -24.71
C ASP A 13 14.58 -3.33 -24.48
N ASN A 14 13.67 -2.38 -24.57
CA ASN A 14 12.23 -2.57 -24.45
C ASN A 14 11.51 -2.62 -25.82
N GLY A 15 12.22 -2.86 -26.90
CA GLY A 15 11.61 -2.90 -28.23
C GLY A 15 10.91 -1.59 -28.58
N SER A 16 9.62 -1.64 -28.82
CA SER A 16 8.81 -0.46 -29.21
C SER A 16 8.70 0.61 -28.10
N PHE A 17 8.98 0.26 -26.84
CA PHE A 17 9.01 1.21 -25.71
C PHE A 17 10.36 1.92 -25.56
N GLY A 18 11.31 1.66 -26.47
CA GLY A 18 12.61 2.29 -26.48
C GLY A 18 13.62 1.61 -25.56
N THR A 19 14.69 2.30 -25.28
CA THR A 19 15.77 1.80 -24.42
C THR A 19 15.88 2.61 -23.13
N ARG A 20 16.33 1.93 -22.06
CA ARG A 20 16.78 2.55 -20.81
C ARG A 20 18.25 2.20 -20.60
N THR A 21 19.02 3.10 -20.04
CA THR A 21 20.42 2.87 -19.72
C THR A 21 20.63 2.99 -18.23
N ILE A 22 21.21 1.96 -17.63
CA ILE A 22 21.68 1.99 -16.26
C ILE A 22 23.21 2.10 -16.31
N ARG A 23 23.74 3.23 -15.87
CA ARG A 23 25.17 3.46 -15.78
C ARG A 23 25.65 3.33 -14.34
N PHE A 24 26.72 2.58 -14.15
CA PHE A 24 27.38 2.43 -12.86
C PHE A 24 28.69 3.20 -12.85
N GLU A 25 28.95 3.89 -11.75
CA GLU A 25 30.16 4.67 -11.52
C GLU A 25 30.76 4.32 -10.16
N THR A 26 32.09 4.28 -10.07
CA THR A 26 32.81 4.20 -8.80
C THR A 26 34.10 5.01 -8.85
N GLY A 27 34.64 5.36 -7.67
CA GLY A 27 35.93 6.05 -7.52
C GLY A 27 35.84 7.56 -7.28
N ARG A 28 34.67 8.18 -7.49
CA ARG A 28 34.48 9.63 -7.36
C ARG A 28 33.92 10.04 -6.00
N LEU A 29 32.86 9.38 -5.55
CA LEU A 29 32.11 9.73 -4.33
C LEU A 29 32.30 8.66 -3.23
N ALA A 30 32.13 9.07 -1.97
CA ALA A 30 32.16 8.20 -0.78
C ALA A 30 33.41 7.29 -0.68
N ARG A 31 34.58 7.83 -0.96
CA ARG A 31 35.84 7.08 -1.11
C ARG A 31 36.39 6.43 0.18
N GLN A 32 35.88 6.81 1.34
CA GLN A 32 36.28 6.20 2.62
C GLN A 32 35.43 4.96 2.97
N ALA A 33 34.31 4.72 2.27
CA ALA A 33 33.56 3.51 2.45
C ALA A 33 34.35 2.28 1.99
N ALA A 34 34.01 1.11 2.49
CA ALA A 34 34.61 -0.14 2.02
C ALA A 34 34.34 -0.34 0.52
N GLY A 35 33.13 -0.04 0.08
CA GLY A 35 32.77 0.05 -1.32
C GLY A 35 31.74 1.16 -1.55
N SER A 36 31.81 1.82 -2.69
CA SER A 36 30.84 2.84 -3.07
C SER A 36 30.58 2.77 -4.57
N ALA A 37 29.33 2.99 -4.94
CA ALA A 37 28.89 3.02 -6.32
C ALA A 37 27.76 4.01 -6.51
N VAL A 38 27.70 4.59 -7.71
CA VAL A 38 26.57 5.40 -8.14
C VAL A 38 25.89 4.68 -9.30
N ALA A 39 24.57 4.55 -9.24
CA ALA A 39 23.78 4.08 -10.35
C ALA A 39 22.94 5.24 -10.90
N TYR A 40 22.97 5.38 -12.21
CA TYR A 40 22.19 6.37 -12.95
C TYR A 40 21.14 5.66 -13.83
N LEU A 41 19.93 6.17 -13.84
CA LEU A 41 18.92 5.78 -14.82
C LEU A 41 18.74 6.94 -15.79
N ASP A 42 19.08 6.69 -17.07
CA ASP A 42 18.97 7.65 -18.19
C ASP A 42 19.61 9.03 -17.89
N ASP A 43 20.70 9.05 -17.11
CA ASP A 43 21.51 10.22 -16.74
C ASP A 43 20.81 11.31 -15.89
N ASP A 44 19.55 11.18 -15.55
CA ASP A 44 18.82 12.19 -14.74
C ASP A 44 18.24 11.67 -13.42
N THR A 45 18.37 10.37 -13.15
CA THR A 45 18.13 9.78 -11.83
C THR A 45 19.43 9.21 -11.30
N MET A 46 19.80 9.54 -10.06
CA MET A 46 21.09 9.20 -9.46
C MET A 46 20.91 8.69 -8.04
N VAL A 47 21.42 7.49 -7.78
CA VAL A 47 21.47 6.88 -6.45
C VAL A 47 22.91 6.57 -6.09
N LEU A 48 23.39 7.12 -4.98
CA LEU A 48 24.68 6.76 -4.37
C LEU A 48 24.45 5.67 -3.32
N SER A 49 25.17 4.57 -3.42
CA SER A 49 25.25 3.57 -2.35
C SER A 49 26.65 3.44 -1.80
N ALA A 50 26.74 3.39 -0.49
CA ALA A 50 27.98 3.16 0.24
C ALA A 50 27.80 1.95 1.17
N THR A 51 28.74 1.02 1.08
CA THR A 51 28.79 -0.18 1.91
C THR A 51 30.02 -0.12 2.82
N THR A 52 29.78 -0.33 4.12
CA THR A 52 30.81 -0.37 5.14
C THR A 52 30.73 -1.64 5.96
N ALA A 53 31.85 -2.09 6.49
CA ALA A 53 31.93 -3.26 7.36
C ALA A 53 32.71 -2.91 8.64
N SER A 54 32.21 -3.44 9.77
CA SER A 54 32.95 -3.32 11.02
C SER A 54 34.28 -4.08 10.97
N LYS A 55 35.31 -3.54 11.68
CA LYS A 55 36.63 -4.20 11.75
C LYS A 55 36.58 -5.52 12.49
N ASN A 56 35.76 -5.59 13.54
CA ASN A 56 35.66 -6.76 14.41
C ASN A 56 34.26 -7.39 14.27
N PRO A 57 34.15 -8.72 14.31
CA PRO A 57 32.88 -9.40 14.32
C PRO A 57 32.14 -9.16 15.64
N LYS A 58 30.80 -9.21 15.59
CA LYS A 58 29.91 -9.25 16.75
C LYS A 58 29.56 -10.72 17.04
N ASP A 59 30.53 -11.45 17.57
CA ASP A 59 30.46 -12.90 17.80
C ASP A 59 29.39 -13.35 18.81
N GLN A 60 28.92 -12.40 19.65
CA GLN A 60 27.81 -12.63 20.58
C GLN A 60 26.45 -12.77 19.90
N LEU A 61 26.35 -12.34 18.64
CA LEU A 61 25.10 -12.45 17.89
C LEU A 61 24.96 -13.85 17.25
N ASP A 62 23.73 -14.31 17.17
CA ASP A 62 23.36 -15.57 16.52
C ASP A 62 22.81 -15.36 15.09
N PHE A 63 22.89 -14.13 14.58
CA PHE A 63 22.41 -13.75 13.26
C PHE A 63 23.40 -12.83 12.55
N PHE A 64 23.25 -12.70 11.24
CA PHE A 64 24.05 -11.78 10.42
C PHE A 64 23.60 -10.32 10.61
N PRO A 65 24.47 -9.43 11.12
CA PRO A 65 24.10 -8.07 11.43
C PRO A 65 24.24 -7.15 10.20
N LEU A 66 23.31 -7.30 9.25
CA LEU A 66 23.17 -6.42 8.09
C LEU A 66 22.13 -5.35 8.36
N THR A 67 22.49 -4.08 8.11
CA THR A 67 21.56 -2.95 8.13
C THR A 67 21.54 -2.28 6.76
N VAL A 68 20.36 -2.09 6.21
CA VAL A 68 20.14 -1.34 4.96
C VAL A 68 19.31 -0.11 5.28
N ASP A 69 19.81 1.05 4.88
CA ASP A 69 19.13 2.33 5.02
C ASP A 69 18.99 3.01 3.66
N VAL A 70 17.83 3.61 3.42
CA VAL A 70 17.56 4.42 2.23
C VAL A 70 17.24 5.82 2.68
N GLU A 71 18.01 6.78 2.15
CA GLU A 71 17.90 8.19 2.47
C GLU A 71 17.34 8.95 1.27
N GLU A 72 16.09 9.36 1.38
CA GLU A 72 15.49 10.26 0.42
C GLU A 72 15.94 11.70 0.70
N ARG A 73 16.50 12.37 -0.29
CA ARG A 73 16.83 13.79 -0.22
C ARG A 73 15.88 14.58 -1.07
N MET A 74 15.12 15.50 -0.46
CA MET A 74 14.09 16.27 -1.16
C MET A 74 14.69 17.16 -2.27
N TYR A 75 15.95 17.56 -2.16
CA TYR A 75 16.64 18.26 -3.23
C TYR A 75 16.74 17.44 -4.54
N ALA A 76 16.66 16.12 -4.45
CA ALA A 76 16.67 15.25 -5.63
C ALA A 76 15.54 15.56 -6.61
N ALA A 77 14.42 16.05 -6.09
CA ALA A 77 13.25 16.51 -6.87
C ALA A 77 13.09 18.04 -6.84
N GLY A 78 14.12 18.79 -6.44
CA GLY A 78 14.06 20.25 -6.34
C GLY A 78 13.10 20.75 -5.25
N LYS A 79 12.84 19.96 -4.22
CA LYS A 79 11.89 20.28 -3.15
C LYS A 79 12.60 20.66 -1.85
N ILE A 80 11.96 21.55 -1.09
CA ILE A 80 12.28 21.80 0.32
C ILE A 80 11.28 20.99 1.14
N PRO A 81 11.75 20.25 2.18
CA PRO A 81 10.83 19.45 3.01
C PRO A 81 9.69 20.28 3.62
N GLY A 82 8.47 19.73 3.57
CA GLY A 82 7.26 20.41 4.03
C GLY A 82 7.10 20.49 5.55
N SER A 83 7.94 19.76 6.33
CA SER A 83 7.91 19.81 7.78
C SER A 83 8.29 21.18 8.34
N PHE A 84 7.92 21.44 9.58
CA PHE A 84 8.21 22.71 10.25
C PHE A 84 9.71 23.07 10.21
N PHE A 85 10.60 22.10 10.41
CA PHE A 85 12.06 22.30 10.41
C PHE A 85 12.69 22.37 9.02
N ARG A 86 11.93 22.16 7.97
CA ARG A 86 12.41 22.14 6.58
C ARG A 86 13.61 21.23 6.37
N ARG A 87 13.60 20.11 7.04
CA ARG A 87 14.62 19.07 6.99
C ARG A 87 13.99 17.69 6.94
N GLU A 88 14.62 16.76 6.23
CA GLU A 88 14.26 15.36 6.23
C GLU A 88 14.37 14.81 7.67
N GLY A 89 13.34 14.09 8.10
CA GLY A 89 13.26 13.49 9.41
C GLY A 89 13.19 11.97 9.33
N ARG A 90 12.05 11.40 9.74
CA ARG A 90 11.84 9.96 9.64
C ARG A 90 11.78 9.53 8.17
N PRO A 91 12.32 8.33 7.85
CA PRO A 91 12.17 7.76 6.51
C PRO A 91 10.71 7.65 6.11
N SER A 92 10.41 7.92 4.84
CA SER A 92 9.08 7.67 4.28
C SER A 92 8.77 6.16 4.25
N GLU A 93 7.51 5.82 4.08
CA GLU A 93 7.11 4.42 3.85
C GLU A 93 7.80 3.84 2.62
N ASP A 94 7.90 4.61 1.52
CA ASP A 94 8.60 4.20 0.30
C ASP A 94 10.08 3.88 0.55
N ALA A 95 10.76 4.70 1.35
CA ALA A 95 12.14 4.46 1.74
C ALA A 95 12.28 3.17 2.56
N ILE A 96 11.39 2.93 3.51
CA ILE A 96 11.38 1.71 4.33
C ILE A 96 11.11 0.47 3.47
N LEU A 97 10.15 0.54 2.56
CA LEU A 97 9.86 -0.56 1.63
C LEU A 97 11.05 -0.83 0.70
N THR A 98 11.73 0.21 0.23
CA THR A 98 12.95 0.05 -0.57
C THR A 98 14.09 -0.58 0.22
N CYS A 99 14.25 -0.24 1.51
CA CYS A 99 15.19 -0.95 2.39
C CYS A 99 14.94 -2.45 2.38
N ARG A 100 13.68 -2.87 2.44
CA ARG A 100 13.30 -4.29 2.41
C ARG A 100 13.55 -4.94 1.06
N LEU A 101 13.30 -4.23 -0.04
CA LEU A 101 13.62 -4.71 -1.39
C LEU A 101 15.12 -4.93 -1.61
N ILE A 102 15.96 -4.15 -0.95
CA ILE A 102 17.42 -4.29 -0.99
C ILE A 102 17.88 -5.42 -0.05
N ASP A 103 17.43 -5.43 1.18
CA ASP A 103 17.84 -6.41 2.21
C ASP A 103 17.54 -7.85 1.79
N ARG A 104 16.36 -8.10 1.28
CA ARG A 104 15.88 -9.45 0.95
C ARG A 104 16.78 -10.23 -0.02
N PRO A 105 17.24 -9.67 -1.15
CA PRO A 105 18.18 -10.37 -2.03
C PRO A 105 19.64 -10.28 -1.56
N LEU A 106 20.04 -9.21 -0.87
CA LEU A 106 21.42 -9.05 -0.42
C LEU A 106 21.79 -9.98 0.73
N ARG A 107 20.96 -10.05 1.75
CA ARG A 107 21.21 -10.81 2.97
C ARG A 107 21.58 -12.28 2.72
N PRO A 108 20.82 -13.06 1.94
CA PRO A 108 21.17 -14.46 1.67
C PRO A 108 22.39 -14.62 0.78
N SER A 109 22.88 -13.55 0.15
CA SER A 109 24.05 -13.57 -0.75
C SER A 109 25.37 -13.45 -0.02
N PHE A 110 25.36 -13.15 1.27
CA PHE A 110 26.57 -13.16 2.10
C PHE A 110 26.88 -14.56 2.61
N LYS A 111 28.17 -14.79 2.85
CA LYS A 111 28.64 -16.07 3.40
C LYS A 111 27.99 -16.36 4.74
N LYS A 112 27.44 -17.57 4.87
CA LYS A 112 26.81 -18.02 6.11
C LYS A 112 27.81 -18.01 7.27
N GLY A 113 27.39 -17.50 8.41
CA GLY A 113 28.23 -17.41 9.60
C GLY A 113 29.02 -16.09 9.73
N LEU A 114 28.94 -15.19 8.76
CA LEU A 114 29.50 -13.85 8.87
C LEU A 114 28.84 -13.08 10.02
N ARG A 115 29.66 -12.48 10.90
CA ARG A 115 29.21 -11.72 12.08
C ARG A 115 29.75 -10.30 12.13
N ASN A 116 30.56 -9.90 11.16
CA ASN A 116 30.91 -8.48 11.00
C ASN A 116 29.64 -7.70 10.66
N GLU A 117 29.45 -6.57 11.32
CA GLU A 117 28.35 -5.66 11.00
C GLU A 117 28.58 -5.05 9.61
N ILE A 118 27.61 -5.19 8.75
CA ILE A 118 27.59 -4.61 7.42
C ILE A 118 26.48 -3.57 7.35
N GLN A 119 26.80 -2.38 6.87
CA GLN A 119 25.83 -1.32 6.64
C GLN A 119 25.87 -0.88 5.17
N VAL A 120 24.70 -0.83 4.56
CA VAL A 120 24.49 -0.31 3.21
C VAL A 120 23.59 0.91 3.31
N VAL A 121 24.07 2.06 2.86
CA VAL A 121 23.29 3.30 2.81
C VAL A 121 23.12 3.73 1.36
N ALA A 122 21.90 3.74 0.87
CA ALA A 122 21.55 4.23 -0.44
C ALA A 122 20.90 5.62 -0.32
N THR A 123 21.47 6.62 -0.98
CA THR A 123 21.01 8.01 -0.96
C THR A 123 20.48 8.39 -2.34
N ILE A 124 19.24 8.84 -2.39
CA ILE A 124 18.61 9.29 -3.62
C ILE A 124 19.00 10.76 -3.82
N MET A 125 19.87 11.03 -4.80
CA MET A 125 20.49 12.35 -4.99
C MET A 125 19.90 13.16 -6.14
N ALA A 126 19.36 12.49 -7.16
CA ALA A 126 18.62 13.10 -8.24
C ALA A 126 17.52 12.15 -8.69
N LEU A 127 16.36 12.68 -9.00
CA LEU A 127 15.21 11.88 -9.42
C LEU A 127 14.42 12.61 -10.50
N ASN A 128 14.36 12.02 -11.68
CA ASN A 128 13.35 12.38 -12.66
C ASN A 128 11.97 12.07 -12.06
N PRO A 129 11.02 13.01 -12.05
CA PRO A 129 9.70 12.79 -11.42
C PRO A 129 8.92 11.60 -11.99
N ASP A 130 9.21 11.18 -13.21
CA ASP A 130 8.57 10.05 -13.87
C ASP A 130 9.28 8.70 -13.63
N HIS A 131 10.42 8.70 -12.93
CA HIS A 131 11.17 7.49 -12.59
C HIS A 131 10.81 6.94 -11.20
N LEU A 132 10.93 5.62 -11.04
CA LEU A 132 10.90 4.94 -9.75
C LEU A 132 12.33 4.59 -9.36
N TYR A 133 12.76 5.00 -8.18
CA TYR A 133 14.16 4.86 -7.75
C TYR A 133 14.49 3.50 -7.10
N ASP A 134 13.50 2.72 -6.66
CA ASP A 134 13.69 1.53 -5.84
C ASP A 134 14.61 0.47 -6.48
N VAL A 135 14.37 0.15 -7.74
CA VAL A 135 15.20 -0.82 -8.49
C VAL A 135 16.59 -0.25 -8.82
N VAL A 136 16.71 1.05 -9.03
CA VAL A 136 18.01 1.72 -9.17
C VAL A 136 18.80 1.59 -7.88
N ALA A 137 18.15 1.75 -6.72
CA ALA A 137 18.76 1.58 -5.41
C ALA A 137 19.21 0.13 -5.14
N ILE A 138 18.44 -0.87 -5.56
CA ILE A 138 18.86 -2.29 -5.46
C ILE A 138 20.17 -2.50 -6.22
N ASN A 139 20.26 -2.04 -7.45
CA ASN A 139 21.47 -2.17 -8.28
C ASN A 139 22.65 -1.40 -7.70
N ALA A 140 22.46 -0.18 -7.23
CA ALA A 140 23.51 0.61 -6.58
C ALA A 140 24.05 -0.07 -5.31
N ALA A 141 23.14 -0.61 -4.48
CA ALA A 141 23.50 -1.32 -3.25
C ALA A 141 24.28 -2.61 -3.54
N SER A 142 23.88 -3.36 -4.53
CA SER A 142 24.61 -4.55 -5.00
C SER A 142 26.02 -4.17 -5.51
N ALA A 143 26.11 -3.15 -6.34
CA ALA A 143 27.39 -2.69 -6.89
C ALA A 143 28.37 -2.23 -5.79
N SER A 144 27.91 -1.41 -4.85
CA SER A 144 28.74 -0.96 -3.72
C SER A 144 29.20 -2.11 -2.84
N THR A 145 28.36 -3.10 -2.62
CA THR A 145 28.68 -4.29 -1.85
C THR A 145 29.70 -5.18 -2.57
N GLN A 146 29.51 -5.36 -3.88
CA GLN A 146 30.45 -6.12 -4.73
C GLN A 146 31.85 -5.51 -4.74
N LEU A 147 31.94 -4.18 -4.71
CA LEU A 147 33.20 -3.44 -4.71
C LEU A 147 33.91 -3.43 -3.35
N ALA A 148 33.22 -3.76 -2.27
CA ALA A 148 33.71 -3.60 -0.89
C ALA A 148 34.70 -4.66 -0.46
N GLY A 149 34.92 -5.73 -1.21
CA GLY A 149 35.81 -6.83 -0.83
C GLY A 149 35.25 -7.71 0.29
N LEU A 150 33.94 -7.82 0.37
CA LEU A 150 33.23 -8.65 1.35
C LEU A 150 32.94 -10.05 0.80
N PRO A 151 32.71 -11.06 1.67
CA PRO A 151 32.32 -12.40 1.24
C PRO A 151 30.85 -12.41 0.75
N PHE A 152 30.63 -11.90 -0.43
CA PHE A 152 29.36 -11.63 -1.07
C PHE A 152 29.27 -12.33 -2.43
N SER A 153 28.25 -13.15 -2.61
CA SER A 153 28.02 -13.96 -3.82
C SER A 153 27.17 -13.25 -4.88
N GLY A 154 27.30 -11.93 -4.96
CA GLY A 154 26.67 -11.15 -6.03
C GLY A 154 27.43 -11.21 -7.35
N PRO A 155 27.11 -10.30 -8.29
CA PRO A 155 26.17 -9.19 -8.12
C PRO A 155 24.70 -9.60 -8.16
N ILE A 156 23.85 -8.73 -7.59
CA ILE A 156 22.41 -8.83 -7.66
C ILE A 156 21.89 -7.80 -8.66
N GLY A 157 21.09 -8.23 -9.62
CA GLY A 157 20.37 -7.35 -10.53
C GLY A 157 18.92 -7.19 -10.08
N GLY A 158 18.44 -5.96 -9.97
CA GLY A 158 17.05 -5.64 -9.69
C GLY A 158 16.39 -4.95 -10.87
N VAL A 159 15.21 -5.42 -11.26
CA VAL A 159 14.45 -4.84 -12.37
C VAL A 159 12.97 -4.76 -12.00
N ARG A 160 12.32 -3.68 -12.44
CA ARG A 160 10.86 -3.60 -12.45
C ARG A 160 10.40 -3.92 -13.85
N VAL A 161 9.47 -4.86 -14.00
CA VAL A 161 8.82 -5.18 -15.26
C VAL A 161 7.32 -4.99 -15.12
N ALA A 162 6.70 -4.32 -16.09
CA ALA A 162 5.27 -4.06 -16.11
C ALA A 162 4.65 -4.61 -17.38
N LEU A 163 3.47 -5.20 -17.26
CA LEU A 163 2.73 -5.74 -18.40
C LEU A 163 1.88 -4.65 -19.05
N ILE A 164 2.32 -4.17 -20.20
CA ILE A 164 1.71 -3.06 -20.93
C ILE A 164 1.44 -3.50 -22.37
N GLY A 165 0.18 -3.51 -22.79
CA GLY A 165 -0.18 -3.89 -24.15
C GLY A 165 0.32 -5.30 -24.56
N GLY A 166 0.37 -6.23 -23.61
CA GLY A 166 0.84 -7.60 -23.83
C GLY A 166 2.36 -7.76 -23.78
N GLN A 167 3.13 -6.72 -23.54
CA GLN A 167 4.60 -6.74 -23.43
C GLN A 167 5.06 -6.43 -22.01
N TRP A 168 6.09 -7.16 -21.54
CA TRP A 168 6.77 -6.88 -20.28
C TRP A 168 7.84 -5.79 -20.51
N VAL A 169 7.58 -4.61 -19.97
CA VAL A 169 8.43 -3.41 -20.12
C VAL A 169 9.30 -3.26 -18.88
N ALA A 170 10.61 -3.21 -19.06
CA ALA A 170 11.58 -3.03 -17.98
C ALA A 170 11.79 -1.54 -17.65
N PHE A 171 11.96 -1.22 -16.37
CA PHE A 171 12.11 0.15 -15.87
C PHE A 171 11.01 1.08 -16.38
N PRO A 172 9.73 0.70 -16.23
CA PRO A 172 8.63 1.56 -16.66
C PRO A 172 8.62 2.85 -15.88
N THR A 173 8.17 3.93 -16.52
CA THR A 173 7.91 5.22 -15.88
C THR A 173 6.56 5.21 -15.15
N HIS A 174 6.32 6.18 -14.28
CA HIS A 174 4.99 6.37 -13.67
C HIS A 174 3.91 6.55 -14.73
N THR A 175 4.19 7.29 -15.80
CA THR A 175 3.27 7.50 -16.92
C THR A 175 2.95 6.19 -17.65
N GLU A 176 3.97 5.36 -17.91
CA GLU A 176 3.77 4.06 -18.55
C GLU A 176 2.98 3.08 -17.66
N LEU A 177 3.16 3.16 -16.34
CA LEU A 177 2.43 2.31 -15.39
C LEU A 177 0.91 2.56 -15.38
N GLU A 178 0.44 3.71 -15.83
CA GLU A 178 -1.00 3.98 -15.97
C GLU A 178 -1.70 3.01 -16.94
N ASP A 179 -0.96 2.45 -17.90
CA ASP A 179 -1.45 1.47 -18.88
C ASP A 179 -1.09 0.02 -18.54
N ALA A 180 -0.50 -0.23 -17.36
CA ALA A 180 -0.07 -1.54 -16.95
C ALA A 180 -1.18 -2.31 -16.21
N VAL A 181 -1.33 -3.59 -16.51
CA VAL A 181 -2.22 -4.49 -15.76
C VAL A 181 -1.52 -5.12 -14.57
N PHE A 182 -0.19 -5.18 -14.58
CA PHE A 182 0.61 -5.80 -13.54
C PHE A 182 2.00 -5.17 -13.48
N ASP A 183 2.55 -5.08 -12.28
CA ASP A 183 3.82 -4.42 -12.00
C ASP A 183 4.62 -5.28 -11.02
N MET A 184 5.86 -5.59 -11.36
CA MET A 184 6.65 -6.59 -10.65
C MET A 184 8.10 -6.15 -10.50
N VAL A 185 8.58 -6.10 -9.25
CA VAL A 185 10.00 -5.97 -8.94
C VAL A 185 10.59 -7.37 -8.78
N VAL A 186 11.64 -7.66 -9.53
CA VAL A 186 12.34 -8.94 -9.50
C VAL A 186 13.82 -8.69 -9.26
N ALA A 187 14.40 -9.39 -8.29
CA ALA A 187 15.84 -9.38 -8.06
C ALA A 187 16.41 -10.79 -8.13
N GLY A 188 17.58 -10.91 -8.70
CA GLY A 188 18.24 -12.18 -8.87
C GLY A 188 19.72 -12.03 -9.21
N ARG A 189 20.39 -13.16 -9.39
CA ARG A 189 21.78 -13.21 -9.79
C ARG A 189 21.97 -14.14 -11.00
N ALA A 190 22.96 -13.84 -11.83
CA ALA A 190 23.32 -14.70 -12.92
C ALA A 190 24.06 -15.95 -12.43
N LEU A 191 23.69 -17.11 -12.96
CA LEU A 191 24.32 -18.39 -12.66
C LEU A 191 25.39 -18.72 -13.72
N GLU A 192 26.31 -19.63 -13.39
CA GLU A 192 27.38 -20.07 -14.30
C GLU A 192 26.86 -20.77 -15.55
N ASP A 193 25.71 -21.45 -15.46
CA ASP A 193 25.04 -22.10 -16.59
C ASP A 193 24.36 -21.14 -17.57
N GLY A 194 24.37 -19.85 -17.26
CA GLY A 194 23.75 -18.79 -18.06
C GLY A 194 22.29 -18.50 -17.74
N ASP A 195 21.68 -19.20 -16.78
CA ASP A 195 20.35 -18.87 -16.25
C ASP A 195 20.45 -17.82 -15.14
N VAL A 196 19.32 -17.41 -14.62
CA VAL A 196 19.20 -16.44 -13.52
C VAL A 196 18.47 -17.09 -12.35
N ALA A 197 19.09 -17.04 -11.17
CA ALA A 197 18.43 -17.37 -9.92
C ALA A 197 17.60 -16.19 -9.45
N ILE A 198 16.27 -16.31 -9.53
CA ILE A 198 15.36 -15.33 -8.95
C ILE A 198 15.36 -15.50 -7.43
N MET A 199 15.64 -14.43 -6.70
CA MET A 199 15.80 -14.45 -5.25
C MET A 199 14.69 -13.72 -4.53
N MET A 200 14.11 -12.70 -5.14
CA MET A 200 13.09 -11.87 -4.53
C MET A 200 12.11 -11.39 -5.60
N VAL A 201 10.83 -11.43 -5.27
CA VAL A 201 9.76 -10.83 -6.08
C VAL A 201 8.84 -10.02 -5.19
N GLU A 202 8.44 -8.85 -5.67
CA GLU A 202 7.40 -8.01 -5.09
C GLU A 202 6.53 -7.50 -6.23
N ALA A 203 5.28 -7.95 -6.27
CA ALA A 203 4.43 -7.71 -7.43
C ALA A 203 3.01 -7.33 -7.05
N GLU A 204 2.36 -6.58 -7.93
CA GLU A 204 0.98 -6.11 -7.73
C GLU A 204 0.26 -5.87 -9.05
N ALA A 205 -1.04 -6.07 -9.05
CA ALA A 205 -1.92 -5.49 -10.06
C ALA A 205 -2.03 -3.97 -9.80
N THR A 206 -2.46 -3.23 -10.80
CA THR A 206 -2.59 -1.77 -10.70
C THR A 206 -4.02 -1.34 -10.41
N GLU A 207 -4.21 -0.07 -10.09
CA GLU A 207 -5.55 0.53 -9.96
C GLU A 207 -6.35 0.43 -11.27
N GLN A 208 -5.67 0.32 -12.40
CA GLN A 208 -6.27 0.27 -13.73
C GLN A 208 -6.59 -1.15 -14.20
N THR A 209 -6.16 -2.17 -13.48
CA THR A 209 -6.21 -3.57 -13.95
C THR A 209 -7.62 -4.01 -14.32
N VAL A 210 -8.60 -3.81 -13.45
CA VAL A 210 -9.99 -4.23 -13.73
C VAL A 210 -10.52 -3.57 -15.00
N LYS A 211 -10.34 -2.25 -15.12
CA LYS A 211 -10.76 -1.49 -16.30
C LYS A 211 -10.06 -1.94 -17.57
N LEU A 212 -8.76 -2.17 -17.52
CA LEU A 212 -7.97 -2.62 -18.67
C LEU A 212 -8.37 -4.04 -19.10
N VAL A 213 -8.61 -4.94 -18.16
CA VAL A 213 -9.06 -6.32 -18.44
C VAL A 213 -10.47 -6.33 -19.02
N GLU A 214 -11.38 -5.52 -18.51
CA GLU A 214 -12.71 -5.33 -19.09
C GLU A 214 -12.64 -4.76 -20.52
N GLY A 215 -11.64 -3.96 -20.81
CA GLY A 215 -11.34 -3.41 -22.14
C GLY A 215 -10.61 -4.37 -23.07
N GLY A 216 -10.35 -5.61 -22.66
CA GLY A 216 -9.75 -6.67 -23.50
C GLY A 216 -8.27 -6.95 -23.23
N ALA A 217 -7.64 -6.31 -22.26
CA ALA A 217 -6.28 -6.64 -21.85
C ALA A 217 -6.22 -8.02 -21.18
N GLU A 218 -5.07 -8.69 -21.26
CA GLU A 218 -4.84 -9.97 -20.61
C GLU A 218 -4.82 -9.82 -19.09
N ALA A 219 -5.63 -10.61 -18.39
CA ALA A 219 -5.65 -10.61 -16.93
C ALA A 219 -4.36 -11.22 -16.37
N PRO A 220 -3.80 -10.65 -15.28
CA PRO A 220 -2.58 -11.18 -14.66
C PRO A 220 -2.89 -12.45 -13.84
N THR A 221 -3.10 -13.55 -14.53
CA THR A 221 -3.25 -14.88 -13.96
C THR A 221 -1.91 -15.42 -13.46
N GLU A 222 -1.92 -16.54 -12.77
CA GLU A 222 -0.70 -17.19 -12.29
C GLU A 222 0.26 -17.52 -13.45
N GLU A 223 -0.27 -17.96 -14.59
CA GLU A 223 0.51 -18.25 -15.82
C GLU A 223 1.17 -16.98 -16.39
N VAL A 224 0.45 -15.88 -16.41
CA VAL A 224 0.96 -14.58 -16.87
C VAL A 224 2.04 -14.06 -15.91
N VAL A 225 1.85 -14.20 -14.62
CA VAL A 225 2.85 -13.82 -13.61
C VAL A 225 4.12 -14.65 -13.77
N ALA A 226 4.01 -15.96 -13.95
CA ALA A 226 5.15 -16.85 -14.21
C ALA A 226 5.90 -16.43 -15.47
N ALA A 227 5.20 -16.09 -16.55
CA ALA A 227 5.80 -15.59 -17.78
C ALA A 227 6.54 -14.26 -17.55
N GLY A 228 6.03 -13.39 -16.69
CA GLY A 228 6.69 -12.14 -16.28
C GLY A 228 8.00 -12.36 -15.54
N LEU A 229 8.07 -13.39 -14.70
CA LEU A 229 9.32 -13.77 -14.03
C LEU A 229 10.39 -14.21 -15.04
N ASP A 230 10.03 -15.01 -16.02
CA ASP A 230 10.95 -15.38 -17.10
C ASP A 230 11.36 -14.17 -17.95
N ALA A 231 10.44 -13.26 -18.24
CA ALA A 231 10.73 -12.04 -18.99
C ALA A 231 11.71 -11.10 -18.27
N ALA A 232 11.75 -11.12 -16.94
CA ALA A 232 12.70 -10.34 -16.15
C ALA A 232 14.15 -10.84 -16.23
N LYS A 233 14.36 -12.13 -16.47
CA LYS A 233 15.69 -12.77 -16.44
C LYS A 233 16.72 -12.13 -17.38
N PRO A 234 16.45 -11.85 -18.68
CA PRO A 234 17.42 -11.20 -19.55
C PRO A 234 17.89 -9.84 -19.04
N PHE A 235 16.99 -9.05 -18.46
CA PHE A 235 17.32 -7.74 -17.90
C PHE A 235 18.20 -7.86 -16.66
N ILE A 236 17.91 -8.81 -15.78
CA ILE A 236 18.74 -9.10 -14.59
C ILE A 236 20.14 -9.51 -15.03
N LYS A 237 20.26 -10.32 -16.07
CA LYS A 237 21.55 -10.78 -16.62
C LYS A 237 22.40 -9.61 -17.09
N VAL A 238 21.84 -8.66 -17.83
CA VAL A 238 22.53 -7.46 -18.33
C VAL A 238 23.01 -6.59 -17.16
N LEU A 239 22.17 -6.42 -16.15
CA LEU A 239 22.50 -5.64 -14.94
C LEU A 239 23.62 -6.29 -14.13
N CYS A 240 23.57 -7.59 -13.93
CA CYS A 240 24.63 -8.35 -13.26
C CYS A 240 25.96 -8.26 -14.01
N LYS A 241 25.93 -8.36 -15.34
CA LYS A 241 27.12 -8.24 -16.17
C LYS A 241 27.79 -6.87 -16.03
N ALA A 242 27.04 -5.80 -16.10
CA ALA A 242 27.56 -4.44 -15.94
C ALA A 242 28.22 -4.24 -14.55
N GLN A 243 27.61 -4.76 -13.50
CA GLN A 243 28.17 -4.71 -12.14
C GLN A 243 29.44 -5.57 -12.02
N ALA A 244 29.43 -6.76 -12.59
CA ALA A 244 30.62 -7.63 -12.61
C ALA A 244 31.78 -7.01 -13.38
N ASP A 245 31.52 -6.38 -14.52
CA ASP A 245 32.52 -5.67 -15.30
C ASP A 245 33.11 -4.48 -14.52
N LEU A 246 32.29 -3.75 -13.77
CA LEU A 246 32.77 -2.68 -12.88
C LEU A 246 33.63 -3.24 -11.75
N ALA A 247 33.24 -4.33 -11.14
CA ALA A 247 34.00 -5.00 -10.08
C ALA A 247 35.35 -5.50 -10.58
N ALA A 248 35.41 -6.04 -11.82
CA ALA A 248 36.67 -6.45 -12.45
C ALA A 248 37.66 -5.30 -12.61
N LYS A 249 37.18 -4.06 -12.78
CA LYS A 249 38.01 -2.87 -12.91
C LYS A 249 38.46 -2.29 -11.55
N ALA A 250 37.61 -2.34 -10.52
CA ALA A 250 37.73 -1.49 -9.35
C ALA A 250 37.44 -2.14 -8.00
N ALA A 251 37.02 -3.40 -7.94
CA ALA A 251 36.71 -4.06 -6.68
C ALA A 251 37.99 -4.25 -5.84
N LYS A 252 37.87 -4.06 -4.54
CA LYS A 252 38.89 -4.45 -3.58
C LYS A 252 38.98 -5.98 -3.56
N PRO A 253 40.17 -6.54 -3.31
CA PRO A 253 40.33 -7.96 -3.07
C PRO A 253 39.42 -8.42 -1.93
N THR A 254 38.83 -9.61 -2.04
CA THR A 254 38.01 -10.17 -0.97
C THR A 254 38.87 -10.37 0.26
N GLY A 255 38.48 -9.69 1.35
CA GLY A 255 39.14 -9.81 2.65
C GLY A 255 38.85 -11.15 3.32
N GLU A 256 39.66 -11.47 4.31
CA GLU A 256 39.41 -12.61 5.19
C GLU A 256 38.50 -12.17 6.34
N PHE A 257 37.36 -12.80 6.45
CA PHE A 257 36.39 -12.55 7.51
C PHE A 257 36.15 -13.84 8.29
N PRO A 258 36.15 -13.78 9.64
CA PRO A 258 35.87 -14.96 10.44
C PRO A 258 34.42 -15.44 10.21
N VAL A 259 34.25 -16.73 10.13
CA VAL A 259 32.94 -17.39 9.98
C VAL A 259 32.65 -18.14 11.26
N PHE A 260 31.52 -17.88 11.85
CA PHE A 260 31.07 -18.51 13.08
C PHE A 260 30.05 -19.57 12.74
N LEU A 261 30.45 -20.82 12.84
CA LEU A 261 29.55 -21.95 12.70
C LEU A 261 28.66 -22.03 13.94
N ASP A 262 27.38 -22.27 13.73
CA ASP A 262 26.43 -22.41 14.82
C ASP A 262 26.71 -23.66 15.68
N TYR A 263 27.22 -24.71 15.05
CA TYR A 263 27.67 -25.97 15.68
C TYR A 263 28.67 -26.68 14.79
N GLN A 264 29.37 -27.65 15.37
CA GLN A 264 30.27 -28.56 14.63
C GLN A 264 29.62 -29.94 14.46
N ASP A 265 30.10 -30.69 13.48
CA ASP A 265 29.52 -31.99 13.10
C ASP A 265 29.56 -33.05 14.25
N ASP A 266 30.57 -33.01 15.11
CA ASP A 266 30.68 -33.92 16.28
C ASP A 266 29.48 -33.78 17.24
N ILE A 267 29.03 -32.57 17.49
CA ILE A 267 27.85 -32.32 18.32
C ILE A 267 26.57 -32.77 17.62
N LEU A 268 26.43 -32.52 16.33
CA LEU A 268 25.25 -32.98 15.58
C LEU A 268 25.12 -34.49 15.56
N GLU A 269 26.22 -35.19 15.35
CA GLU A 269 26.25 -36.66 15.38
C GLU A 269 25.90 -37.23 16.75
N ALA A 270 26.52 -36.68 17.80
CA ALA A 270 26.24 -37.09 19.18
C ALA A 270 24.78 -36.79 19.57
N LEU A 271 24.24 -35.64 19.17
CA LEU A 271 22.86 -35.26 19.42
C LEU A 271 21.87 -36.18 18.69
N SER A 272 22.14 -36.50 17.43
CA SER A 272 21.32 -37.42 16.65
C SER A 272 21.28 -38.81 17.29
N GLY A 273 22.42 -39.31 17.74
CA GLY A 273 22.51 -40.58 18.46
C GLY A 273 21.75 -40.57 19.80
N ALA A 274 21.73 -39.45 20.48
CA ALA A 274 21.13 -39.32 21.82
C ALA A 274 19.59 -39.18 21.80
N VAL A 275 19.00 -38.44 20.88
CA VAL A 275 17.59 -38.04 20.98
C VAL A 275 16.79 -38.11 19.66
N ARG A 276 17.38 -38.62 18.58
CA ARG A 276 16.65 -38.73 17.30
C ARG A 276 15.29 -39.44 17.39
N PRO A 277 15.17 -40.61 18.08
CA PRO A 277 13.88 -41.29 18.22
C PRO A 277 12.85 -40.43 18.97
N GLU A 278 13.24 -39.86 20.10
CA GLU A 278 12.37 -39.01 20.94
C GLU A 278 11.94 -37.77 20.20
N LEU A 279 12.86 -37.13 19.46
CA LEU A 279 12.58 -35.94 18.68
C LEU A 279 11.64 -36.28 17.51
N THR A 280 11.84 -37.37 16.82
CA THR A 280 10.96 -37.87 15.75
C THR A 280 9.55 -38.06 16.27
N GLN A 281 9.41 -38.69 17.47
CA GLN A 281 8.10 -38.89 18.10
C GLN A 281 7.43 -37.57 18.50
N ALA A 282 8.18 -36.64 19.08
CA ALA A 282 7.68 -35.30 19.44
C ALA A 282 7.13 -34.51 18.24
N LEU A 283 7.77 -34.67 17.09
CA LEU A 283 7.36 -33.98 15.84
C LEU A 283 6.09 -34.57 15.21
N THR A 284 5.53 -35.67 15.74
CA THR A 284 4.24 -36.23 15.31
C THR A 284 3.05 -35.60 16.04
N ILE A 285 3.29 -34.81 17.09
CA ILE A 285 2.24 -34.18 17.88
C ILE A 285 1.66 -33.01 17.08
N ALA A 286 0.36 -33.08 16.77
CA ALA A 286 -0.31 -32.09 15.91
C ALA A 286 -0.54 -30.73 16.60
N GLY A 287 -0.92 -30.72 17.87
CA GLY A 287 -1.17 -29.52 18.65
C GLY A 287 0.10 -28.71 18.90
N LYS A 288 0.06 -27.40 18.65
CA LYS A 288 1.23 -26.51 18.78
C LYS A 288 1.79 -26.52 20.20
N GLN A 289 0.93 -26.30 21.19
CA GLN A 289 1.37 -26.17 22.59
C GLN A 289 1.94 -27.48 23.15
N GLU A 290 1.26 -28.59 22.89
CA GLU A 290 1.73 -29.91 23.30
C GLU A 290 3.02 -30.28 22.59
N ARG A 291 3.14 -29.98 21.32
CA ARG A 291 4.34 -30.23 20.54
C ARG A 291 5.52 -29.41 21.07
N GLU A 292 5.32 -28.12 21.29
CA GLU A 292 6.38 -27.22 21.82
C GLU A 292 6.84 -27.69 23.21
N ALA A 293 5.92 -28.04 24.09
CA ALA A 293 6.26 -28.58 25.42
C ALA A 293 7.09 -29.87 25.34
N GLU A 294 6.73 -30.79 24.45
CA GLU A 294 7.48 -32.02 24.25
C GLU A 294 8.84 -31.76 23.57
N LEU A 295 8.91 -30.85 22.61
CA LEU A 295 10.19 -30.45 22.00
C LEU A 295 11.13 -29.82 23.03
N ASP A 296 10.63 -29.00 23.94
CA ASP A 296 11.42 -28.41 25.03
C ASP A 296 11.92 -29.50 26.00
N ARG A 297 11.07 -30.47 26.32
CA ARG A 297 11.46 -31.63 27.16
C ARG A 297 12.59 -32.43 26.51
N VAL A 298 12.46 -32.73 25.21
CA VAL A 298 13.50 -33.48 24.47
C VAL A 298 14.78 -32.66 24.35
N LYS A 299 14.69 -31.36 24.18
CA LYS A 299 15.84 -30.45 24.15
C LYS A 299 16.60 -30.48 25.48
N GLN A 300 15.88 -30.42 26.59
CA GLN A 300 16.48 -30.55 27.93
C GLN A 300 17.13 -31.88 28.13
N LEU A 301 16.48 -32.99 27.71
CA LEU A 301 17.04 -34.33 27.74
C LEU A 301 18.35 -34.43 26.93
N ALA A 302 18.37 -33.82 25.74
CA ALA A 302 19.57 -33.74 24.90
C ALA A 302 20.72 -33.01 25.61
N ALA A 303 20.43 -31.88 26.24
CA ALA A 303 21.43 -31.11 26.99
C ALA A 303 21.99 -31.95 28.17
N GLU A 304 21.14 -32.60 28.91
CA GLU A 304 21.55 -33.49 30.03
C GLU A 304 22.48 -34.65 29.58
N LYS A 305 22.17 -35.22 28.42
CA LYS A 305 22.98 -36.35 27.86
C LYS A 305 24.32 -35.88 27.27
N LEU A 306 24.38 -34.65 26.69
CA LEU A 306 25.54 -34.18 25.94
C LEU A 306 26.47 -33.29 26.76
N LEU A 307 25.97 -32.51 27.74
CA LEU A 307 26.79 -31.59 28.53
C LEU A 307 28.01 -32.26 29.23
N PRO A 308 27.94 -33.45 29.76
CA PRO A 308 29.12 -34.09 30.35
C PRO A 308 30.29 -34.26 29.40
N GLU A 309 30.03 -34.47 28.12
CA GLU A 309 31.03 -34.64 27.08
C GLU A 309 31.42 -33.36 26.40
N PHE A 310 30.46 -32.39 26.28
CA PHE A 310 30.59 -31.14 25.54
C PHE A 310 30.40 -29.92 26.45
N GLU A 311 31.04 -29.93 27.62
CA GLU A 311 30.96 -28.83 28.58
C GLU A 311 31.37 -27.49 27.93
N GLY A 312 30.59 -26.41 28.16
CA GLY A 312 30.83 -25.09 27.62
C GLY A 312 30.33 -24.88 26.18
N ARG A 313 29.69 -25.88 25.58
CA ARG A 313 29.15 -25.82 24.20
C ARG A 313 27.63 -25.88 24.16
N GLU A 314 26.95 -25.31 25.16
CA GLU A 314 25.48 -25.31 25.29
C GLU A 314 24.78 -24.64 24.11
N LYS A 315 25.36 -23.54 23.58
CA LYS A 315 24.82 -22.84 22.40
C LYS A 315 24.89 -23.69 21.15
N GLU A 316 25.96 -24.46 20.96
CA GLU A 316 26.10 -25.37 19.83
C GLU A 316 25.11 -26.53 19.92
N ILE A 317 24.86 -27.07 21.11
CA ILE A 317 23.84 -28.12 21.34
C ILE A 317 22.46 -27.57 20.94
N SER A 318 22.12 -26.36 21.35
CA SER A 318 20.87 -25.73 21.01
C SER A 318 20.72 -25.52 19.49
N ALA A 319 21.76 -25.05 18.83
CA ALA A 319 21.78 -24.84 17.38
C ALA A 319 21.70 -26.17 16.61
N ALA A 320 22.45 -27.18 17.04
CA ALA A 320 22.38 -28.54 16.47
C ALA A 320 20.99 -29.20 16.64
N TYR A 321 20.36 -28.97 17.78
CA TYR A 321 18.99 -29.43 18.04
C TYR A 321 17.99 -28.80 17.04
N ARG A 322 18.09 -27.51 16.81
CA ARG A 322 17.28 -26.81 15.80
C ARG A 322 17.52 -27.37 14.40
N SER A 323 18.77 -27.62 14.04
CA SER A 323 19.14 -28.17 12.74
C SER A 323 18.62 -29.59 12.54
N LEU A 324 18.71 -30.44 13.56
CA LEU A 324 18.17 -31.81 13.53
C LEU A 324 16.63 -31.79 13.41
N THR A 325 15.97 -30.90 14.16
CA THR A 325 14.53 -30.72 14.09
C THR A 325 14.11 -30.32 12.67
N LYS A 326 14.78 -29.34 12.08
CA LYS A 326 14.55 -28.93 10.69
C LYS A 326 14.70 -30.09 9.71
N SER A 327 15.76 -30.84 9.83
CA SER A 327 16.05 -31.99 8.97
C SER A 327 14.94 -33.07 9.05
N LEU A 328 14.49 -33.40 10.26
CA LEU A 328 13.43 -34.39 10.47
C LEU A 328 12.06 -33.94 9.96
N VAL A 329 11.72 -32.66 10.13
CA VAL A 329 10.48 -32.07 9.58
C VAL A 329 10.49 -32.15 8.06
N ARG A 330 11.59 -31.76 7.42
CA ARG A 330 11.76 -31.79 5.97
C ARG A 330 11.71 -33.21 5.41
N GLU A 331 12.38 -34.15 6.05
CA GLU A 331 12.39 -35.57 5.68
C GLU A 331 10.99 -36.14 5.68
N ARG A 332 10.20 -35.85 6.72
CA ARG A 332 8.82 -36.31 6.85
C ARG A 332 7.92 -35.78 5.74
N VAL A 333 8.06 -34.51 5.40
CA VAL A 333 7.31 -33.88 4.30
C VAL A 333 7.64 -34.56 2.97
N ILE A 334 8.92 -34.74 2.67
CA ILE A 334 9.37 -35.33 1.41
C ILE A 334 8.94 -36.80 1.28
N LYS A 335 9.16 -37.59 2.32
CA LYS A 335 8.91 -39.05 2.29
C LYS A 335 7.45 -39.45 2.53
N GLU A 336 6.80 -38.80 3.50
CA GLU A 336 5.47 -39.20 3.95
C GLU A 336 4.36 -38.25 3.50
N LYS A 337 4.70 -37.06 2.93
CA LYS A 337 3.76 -36.02 2.60
C LYS A 337 2.93 -35.56 3.82
N LYS A 338 3.54 -35.63 5.02
CA LYS A 338 2.97 -35.25 6.29
C LYS A 338 3.71 -34.06 6.86
N ARG A 339 2.95 -33.08 7.32
CA ARG A 339 3.46 -31.82 7.87
C ARG A 339 3.56 -31.91 9.39
N ILE A 340 4.23 -30.92 9.99
CA ILE A 340 4.47 -30.84 11.43
C ILE A 340 3.18 -30.90 12.28
N ASP A 341 2.08 -30.38 11.77
CA ASP A 341 0.76 -30.39 12.40
C ASP A 341 -0.15 -31.54 11.94
N GLY A 342 0.38 -32.48 11.17
CA GLY A 342 -0.33 -33.64 10.68
C GLY A 342 -1.12 -33.46 9.39
N ARG A 343 -1.17 -32.22 8.85
CA ARG A 343 -1.85 -31.95 7.57
C ARG A 343 -1.13 -32.61 6.39
N GLY A 344 -1.88 -32.85 5.32
CA GLY A 344 -1.33 -33.10 4.00
C GLY A 344 -0.79 -31.81 3.37
N VAL A 345 -0.06 -31.93 2.27
CA VAL A 345 0.68 -30.80 1.67
C VAL A 345 -0.23 -29.73 1.06
N THR A 346 -1.45 -30.06 0.68
CA THR A 346 -2.44 -29.11 0.11
C THR A 346 -3.52 -28.69 1.10
N ASP A 347 -3.47 -29.18 2.33
CA ASP A 347 -4.49 -28.89 3.34
C ASP A 347 -4.36 -27.49 3.91
N ILE A 348 -5.50 -26.84 4.05
CA ILE A 348 -5.65 -25.54 4.71
C ILE A 348 -6.14 -25.78 6.13
N ARG A 349 -5.62 -25.04 7.11
CA ARG A 349 -6.13 -25.09 8.48
C ARG A 349 -7.61 -24.70 8.52
N THR A 350 -8.31 -25.05 9.58
CA THR A 350 -9.73 -24.71 9.77
C THR A 350 -9.93 -23.21 9.65
N LEU A 351 -10.87 -22.83 8.78
CA LEU A 351 -11.23 -21.45 8.51
C LEU A 351 -12.49 -21.05 9.27
N ALA A 352 -12.51 -19.82 9.79
CA ALA A 352 -13.69 -19.17 10.33
C ALA A 352 -13.69 -17.70 9.91
N ALA A 353 -14.87 -17.19 9.61
CA ALA A 353 -15.06 -15.82 9.17
C ALA A 353 -16.37 -15.27 9.73
N GLU A 354 -16.32 -14.07 10.30
CA GLU A 354 -17.50 -13.33 10.75
C GLU A 354 -17.35 -11.84 10.47
N VAL A 355 -18.47 -11.16 10.27
CA VAL A 355 -18.54 -9.70 10.16
C VAL A 355 -19.27 -9.10 11.34
N GLU A 356 -19.24 -7.77 11.47
CA GLU A 356 -19.79 -7.05 12.65
C GLU A 356 -19.16 -7.53 13.97
N ALA A 357 -17.86 -7.78 13.95
CA ALA A 357 -17.15 -8.37 15.08
C ALA A 357 -17.06 -7.43 16.29
N ILE A 358 -17.08 -6.12 16.08
CA ILE A 358 -17.05 -5.12 17.14
C ILE A 358 -18.10 -4.02 16.91
N PRO A 359 -18.71 -3.50 18.00
CA PRO A 359 -19.77 -2.50 17.87
C PRO A 359 -19.24 -1.10 17.52
N ARG A 360 -20.10 -0.25 16.98
CA ARG A 360 -19.93 1.18 16.70
C ARG A 360 -18.96 1.56 15.57
N VAL A 361 -18.04 0.71 15.19
CA VAL A 361 -17.15 0.96 14.04
C VAL A 361 -17.94 0.93 12.73
N HIS A 362 -17.36 1.49 11.66
CA HIS A 362 -18.06 1.55 10.38
C HIS A 362 -18.13 0.21 9.66
N GLY A 363 -17.13 -0.62 9.85
CA GLY A 363 -17.12 -2.01 9.40
C GLY A 363 -16.07 -2.80 10.17
N SER A 364 -16.32 -4.08 10.37
CA SER A 364 -15.37 -4.98 11.02
C SER A 364 -15.57 -6.42 10.58
N ALA A 365 -14.49 -7.19 10.65
CA ALA A 365 -14.51 -8.61 10.35
C ALA A 365 -13.42 -9.32 11.17
N LEU A 366 -13.72 -10.54 11.57
CA LEU A 366 -12.77 -11.46 12.18
C LEU A 366 -12.53 -12.61 11.22
N PHE A 367 -11.27 -12.81 10.86
CA PHE A 367 -10.83 -13.93 10.02
C PHE A 367 -9.87 -14.81 10.81
N GLU A 368 -10.16 -16.10 10.82
CA GLU A 368 -9.35 -17.10 11.50
C GLU A 368 -8.91 -18.21 10.55
N ARG A 369 -7.66 -18.61 10.68
CA ARG A 369 -7.10 -19.78 9.99
C ARG A 369 -6.19 -20.52 10.98
N GLY A 370 -6.70 -21.60 11.55
CA GLY A 370 -6.06 -22.24 12.68
C GLY A 370 -5.87 -21.29 13.85
N GLU A 371 -4.64 -21.14 14.32
CA GLU A 371 -4.27 -20.22 15.40
C GLU A 371 -4.06 -18.77 14.94
N THR A 372 -4.06 -18.53 13.63
CA THR A 372 -3.94 -17.16 13.08
C THR A 372 -5.29 -16.48 13.10
N GLN A 373 -5.37 -15.33 13.77
CA GLN A 373 -6.59 -14.58 13.96
C GLN A 373 -6.33 -13.11 13.67
N ILE A 374 -7.08 -12.54 12.73
CA ILE A 374 -6.99 -11.13 12.34
C ILE A 374 -8.34 -10.45 12.49
N LEU A 375 -8.34 -9.34 13.21
CA LEU A 375 -9.46 -8.42 13.27
C LEU A 375 -9.21 -7.28 12.29
N GLY A 376 -10.05 -7.17 11.27
CA GLY A 376 -10.06 -6.04 10.34
C GLY A 376 -11.10 -5.00 10.76
N VAL A 377 -10.71 -3.74 10.76
CA VAL A 377 -11.60 -2.62 11.12
C VAL A 377 -11.51 -1.54 10.07
N THR A 378 -12.66 -1.15 9.54
CA THR A 378 -12.78 -0.10 8.52
C THR A 378 -13.38 1.17 9.12
N THR A 379 -12.74 2.30 8.84
CA THR A 379 -13.26 3.62 9.14
C THR A 379 -13.39 4.43 7.86
N LEU A 380 -14.54 5.02 7.65
CA LEU A 380 -14.85 5.89 6.52
C LEU A 380 -14.92 7.33 7.00
N ASN A 381 -14.36 8.25 6.22
CA ASN A 381 -14.44 9.66 6.53
C ASN A 381 -14.38 10.52 5.27
N MET A 382 -14.45 11.83 5.45
CA MET A 382 -14.40 12.83 4.38
C MET A 382 -13.06 12.77 3.62
N LEU A 383 -13.07 13.13 2.35
CA LEU A 383 -11.87 13.12 1.50
C LEU A 383 -10.73 13.98 2.05
N ARG A 384 -11.01 15.06 2.77
CA ARG A 384 -9.97 15.86 3.43
C ARG A 384 -9.13 15.07 4.45
N MET A 385 -9.61 13.91 4.88
CA MET A 385 -8.91 13.04 5.81
C MET A 385 -7.94 12.07 5.09
N GLU A 386 -7.77 12.21 3.80
CA GLU A 386 -6.73 11.50 3.05
C GLU A 386 -5.35 11.78 3.65
N GLN A 387 -4.51 10.76 3.66
CA GLN A 387 -3.13 10.93 4.08
C GLN A 387 -2.40 11.86 3.10
N GLN A 388 -1.77 12.90 3.64
CA GLN A 388 -0.90 13.80 2.88
C GLN A 388 0.49 13.17 2.81
N LEU A 389 1.06 13.10 1.61
CA LEU A 389 2.40 12.55 1.36
C LEU A 389 3.34 13.65 0.90
N ASP A 390 4.41 13.87 1.66
CA ASP A 390 5.51 14.78 1.32
C ASP A 390 6.77 13.95 1.11
N THR A 391 6.88 13.32 -0.05
CA THR A 391 7.95 12.39 -0.42
C THR A 391 8.49 12.73 -1.81
N LEU A 392 9.42 11.93 -2.29
CA LEU A 392 9.92 12.03 -3.67
C LEU A 392 8.93 11.48 -4.72
N SER A 393 7.91 10.74 -4.30
CA SER A 393 6.87 10.24 -5.19
C SER A 393 6.02 11.40 -5.76
N PRO A 394 5.54 11.30 -7.00
CA PRO A 394 4.57 12.25 -7.54
C PRO A 394 3.19 12.15 -6.86
N VAL A 395 2.92 11.05 -6.17
CA VAL A 395 1.68 10.84 -5.39
C VAL A 395 1.75 11.67 -4.11
N THR A 396 0.82 12.61 -3.95
CA THR A 396 0.78 13.54 -2.81
C THR A 396 -0.31 13.20 -1.80
N ARG A 397 -1.24 12.32 -2.15
CA ARG A 397 -2.38 11.92 -1.33
C ARG A 397 -2.65 10.44 -1.45
N LYS A 398 -3.12 9.84 -0.36
CA LYS A 398 -3.47 8.44 -0.28
C LYS A 398 -4.86 8.31 0.34
N ARG A 399 -5.84 7.91 -0.45
CA ARG A 399 -7.24 7.77 -0.03
C ARG A 399 -7.48 6.50 0.77
N TYR A 400 -6.91 5.39 0.36
CA TYR A 400 -6.95 4.10 1.07
C TYR A 400 -5.68 3.92 1.88
N MET A 401 -5.84 3.83 3.19
CA MET A 401 -4.74 3.69 4.16
C MET A 401 -4.89 2.38 4.90
N HIS A 402 -3.89 1.52 4.84
CA HIS A 402 -3.88 0.27 5.58
C HIS A 402 -2.76 0.26 6.63
N ASN A 403 -3.14 0.07 7.89
CA ASN A 403 -2.21 -0.05 9.02
C ASN A 403 -2.30 -1.46 9.60
N TYR A 404 -1.16 -2.05 9.86
CA TYR A 404 -1.02 -3.41 10.36
C TYR A 404 -0.35 -3.38 11.73
N ASN A 405 -1.01 -3.94 12.74
CA ASN A 405 -0.54 -4.00 14.11
C ASN A 405 -0.25 -5.45 14.50
N PHE A 406 0.94 -5.69 15.02
CA PHE A 406 1.41 -7.00 15.44
C PHE A 406 1.91 -6.95 16.89
N PRO A 407 1.01 -6.99 17.89
CA PRO A 407 1.40 -6.93 19.29
C PRO A 407 2.06 -8.24 19.75
N PRO A 408 2.95 -8.18 20.76
CA PRO A 408 3.67 -9.36 21.25
C PRO A 408 2.76 -10.51 21.70
N TYR A 409 1.61 -10.22 22.26
CA TYR A 409 0.68 -11.25 22.71
C TYR A 409 0.13 -12.11 21.57
N SER A 410 0.21 -11.66 20.32
CA SER A 410 -0.25 -12.43 19.16
C SER A 410 0.51 -13.75 18.97
N VAL A 411 1.73 -13.81 19.45
CA VAL A 411 2.58 -15.02 19.47
C VAL A 411 2.75 -15.58 20.88
N GLY A 412 2.02 -15.04 21.86
CA GLY A 412 2.07 -15.50 23.27
C GLY A 412 3.30 -15.00 24.03
N GLU A 413 3.93 -13.93 23.57
CA GLU A 413 5.13 -13.36 24.17
C GLU A 413 4.87 -12.01 24.83
N THR A 414 5.79 -11.59 25.69
CA THR A 414 5.89 -10.23 26.21
C THR A 414 6.85 -9.42 25.33
N GLY A 415 6.63 -8.14 25.23
CA GLY A 415 7.50 -7.29 24.43
C GLY A 415 7.10 -5.81 24.48
N ARG A 416 7.94 -4.99 23.86
CA ARG A 416 7.67 -3.56 23.78
C ARG A 416 6.52 -3.27 22.81
N VAL A 417 5.54 -2.51 23.26
CA VAL A 417 4.47 -1.92 22.44
C VAL A 417 4.85 -0.49 22.10
N GLY A 418 4.68 -0.09 20.88
CA GLY A 418 5.03 1.26 20.41
C GLY A 418 4.88 1.42 18.90
N SER A 419 5.78 2.21 18.31
CA SER A 419 5.76 2.48 16.87
C SER A 419 5.97 1.20 16.04
N PRO A 420 5.33 1.09 14.87
CA PRO A 420 5.49 -0.07 14.01
C PRO A 420 6.93 -0.23 13.55
N LYS A 421 7.38 -1.47 13.48
CA LYS A 421 8.69 -1.84 12.95
C LYS A 421 8.62 -1.94 11.41
N ARG A 422 9.79 -1.96 10.75
CA ARG A 422 9.88 -2.11 9.28
C ARG A 422 9.11 -3.33 8.74
N ARG A 423 9.10 -4.43 9.50
CA ARG A 423 8.35 -5.64 9.14
C ARG A 423 6.85 -5.40 9.11
N GLU A 424 6.31 -4.71 10.11
CA GLU A 424 4.87 -4.36 10.17
C GLU A 424 4.48 -3.43 9.02
N ILE A 425 5.34 -2.47 8.69
CA ILE A 425 5.14 -1.58 7.54
C ILE A 425 5.12 -2.38 6.23
N GLY A 426 6.04 -3.32 6.06
CA GLY A 426 6.07 -4.19 4.89
C GLY A 426 4.84 -5.09 4.75
N HIS A 427 4.38 -5.68 5.84
CA HIS A 427 3.17 -6.52 5.86
C HIS A 427 1.91 -5.69 5.60
N GLY A 428 1.79 -4.50 6.19
CA GLY A 428 0.69 -3.58 5.93
C GLY A 428 0.64 -3.13 4.48
N ALA A 429 1.78 -2.80 3.90
CA ALA A 429 1.89 -2.40 2.50
C ALA A 429 1.49 -3.53 1.53
N LEU A 430 1.86 -4.77 1.83
CA LEU A 430 1.46 -5.92 1.03
C LEU A 430 -0.07 -6.13 1.04
N ALA A 431 -0.69 -6.06 2.20
CA ALA A 431 -2.13 -6.18 2.34
C ALA A 431 -2.87 -5.00 1.67
N GLU A 432 -2.32 -3.79 1.73
CA GLU A 432 -2.85 -2.62 1.04
C GLU A 432 -2.81 -2.83 -0.48
N ARG A 433 -1.66 -3.21 -1.04
CA ARG A 433 -1.51 -3.47 -2.48
C ARG A 433 -2.45 -4.57 -2.99
N ALA A 434 -2.72 -5.58 -2.18
CA ALA A 434 -3.63 -6.66 -2.54
C ALA A 434 -5.07 -6.18 -2.79
N ILE A 435 -5.50 -5.13 -2.10
CA ILE A 435 -6.87 -4.60 -2.14
C ILE A 435 -7.02 -3.44 -3.14
N VAL A 436 -5.99 -2.62 -3.31
CA VAL A 436 -6.03 -1.41 -4.18
C VAL A 436 -6.65 -1.67 -5.56
N PRO A 437 -6.33 -2.76 -6.28
CA PRO A 437 -6.89 -2.99 -7.62
C PRO A 437 -8.40 -3.16 -7.66
N VAL A 438 -9.04 -3.53 -6.56
CA VAL A 438 -10.48 -3.80 -6.49
C VAL A 438 -11.28 -2.71 -5.77
N LEU A 439 -10.62 -1.64 -5.34
CA LEU A 439 -11.30 -0.51 -4.71
C LEU A 439 -12.18 0.22 -5.73
N PRO A 440 -13.36 0.74 -5.29
CA PRO A 440 -14.13 1.64 -6.12
C PRO A 440 -13.34 2.92 -6.40
N THR A 441 -13.64 3.58 -7.52
CA THR A 441 -13.03 4.86 -7.85
C THR A 441 -13.46 5.95 -6.85
N ARG A 442 -12.73 7.07 -6.87
CA ARG A 442 -13.06 8.24 -6.05
C ARG A 442 -14.47 8.76 -6.33
N GLU A 443 -14.90 8.71 -7.58
CA GLU A 443 -16.22 9.13 -8.02
C GLU A 443 -17.33 8.16 -7.58
N GLU A 444 -17.05 6.87 -7.64
CA GLU A 444 -18.01 5.82 -7.24
C GLU A 444 -18.21 5.76 -5.72
N PHE A 445 -17.14 6.03 -4.95
CA PHE A 445 -17.17 5.97 -3.50
C PHE A 445 -16.25 7.06 -2.90
N PRO A 446 -16.75 8.29 -2.73
CA PRO A 446 -15.95 9.47 -2.40
C PRO A 446 -15.58 9.58 -0.92
N TYR A 447 -14.99 8.55 -0.36
CA TYR A 447 -14.55 8.47 1.05
C TYR A 447 -13.05 8.28 1.15
N ALA A 448 -12.45 8.89 2.16
CA ALA A 448 -11.19 8.42 2.71
C ALA A 448 -11.48 7.15 3.52
N ILE A 449 -10.69 6.11 3.27
CA ILE A 449 -10.88 4.78 3.86
C ILE A 449 -9.64 4.43 4.67
N ARG A 450 -9.80 4.21 5.97
CA ARG A 450 -8.74 3.67 6.80
C ARG A 450 -9.09 2.24 7.21
N GLN A 451 -8.24 1.30 6.82
CA GLN A 451 -8.30 -0.09 7.22
C GLN A 451 -7.22 -0.37 8.25
N VAL A 452 -7.59 -0.99 9.35
CA VAL A 452 -6.64 -1.44 10.36
C VAL A 452 -6.75 -2.96 10.48
N SER A 453 -5.62 -3.63 10.45
CA SER A 453 -5.52 -5.06 10.74
C SER A 453 -4.85 -5.27 12.08
N GLU A 454 -5.58 -5.85 13.02
CA GLU A 454 -5.09 -6.24 14.34
C GLU A 454 -4.76 -7.74 14.33
N ALA A 455 -3.49 -8.08 14.44
CA ALA A 455 -3.09 -9.47 14.61
C ALA A 455 -3.33 -9.90 16.07
N LEU A 456 -4.40 -10.63 16.30
CA LEU A 456 -4.77 -11.12 17.63
C LEU A 456 -4.13 -12.46 17.96
N GLY A 457 -3.88 -13.28 16.95
CA GLY A 457 -3.14 -14.52 17.03
C GLY A 457 -2.34 -14.74 15.75
N SER A 458 -1.13 -15.27 15.86
CA SER A 458 -0.24 -15.48 14.73
C SER A 458 0.50 -16.81 14.82
N ASN A 459 0.32 -17.63 13.80
CA ASN A 459 1.14 -18.82 13.54
C ASN A 459 1.24 -19.04 12.03
N GLY A 460 2.01 -18.17 11.37
CA GLY A 460 2.21 -18.17 9.93
C GLY A 460 1.17 -17.34 9.17
N SER A 461 1.65 -16.60 8.22
CA SER A 461 0.91 -15.78 7.24
C SER A 461 -0.17 -14.85 7.77
N THR A 462 0.20 -14.06 8.73
CA THR A 462 -0.68 -13.04 9.31
C THR A 462 -1.04 -11.95 8.29
N SER A 463 -0.11 -11.59 7.40
CA SER A 463 -0.34 -10.61 6.34
C SER A 463 -1.43 -11.05 5.35
N MET A 464 -1.46 -12.32 4.99
CA MET A 464 -2.49 -12.85 4.08
C MET A 464 -3.84 -13.01 4.79
N GLY A 465 -3.84 -13.31 6.07
CA GLY A 465 -5.04 -13.20 6.91
C GLY A 465 -5.59 -11.78 6.96
N SER A 466 -4.72 -10.77 6.96
CA SER A 466 -5.10 -9.35 6.89
C SER A 466 -5.79 -9.00 5.57
N VAL A 467 -5.39 -9.57 4.46
CA VAL A 467 -6.07 -9.41 3.16
C VAL A 467 -7.52 -9.90 3.24
N CYS A 468 -7.72 -11.09 3.79
CA CYS A 468 -9.04 -11.69 3.94
C CYS A 468 -9.95 -10.87 4.88
N ALA A 469 -9.43 -10.51 6.06
CA ALA A 469 -10.16 -9.68 7.02
C ALA A 469 -10.49 -8.29 6.45
N SER A 470 -9.58 -7.67 5.70
CA SER A 470 -9.79 -6.37 5.07
C SER A 470 -10.89 -6.42 4.02
N THR A 471 -10.91 -7.43 3.16
CA THR A 471 -11.99 -7.62 2.17
C THR A 471 -13.36 -7.65 2.86
N MET A 472 -13.51 -8.49 3.87
CA MET A 472 -14.78 -8.64 4.58
C MET A 472 -15.17 -7.39 5.36
N SER A 473 -14.20 -6.75 6.02
CA SER A 473 -14.43 -5.51 6.77
C SER A 473 -14.86 -4.35 5.87
N LEU A 474 -14.25 -4.21 4.70
CA LEU A 474 -14.62 -3.21 3.71
C LEU A 474 -16.04 -3.44 3.17
N LEU A 475 -16.39 -4.68 2.83
CA LEU A 475 -17.75 -5.03 2.41
C LEU A 475 -18.77 -4.77 3.52
N ASN A 476 -18.45 -5.12 4.76
CA ASN A 476 -19.30 -4.83 5.93
C ASN A 476 -19.51 -3.32 6.15
N ALA A 477 -18.51 -2.50 5.82
CA ALA A 477 -18.62 -1.05 5.87
C ALA A 477 -19.45 -0.44 4.72
N GLY A 478 -19.83 -1.24 3.74
CA GLY A 478 -20.58 -0.78 2.56
C GLY A 478 -19.72 -0.32 1.40
N VAL A 479 -18.41 -0.61 1.43
CA VAL A 479 -17.51 -0.29 0.31
C VAL A 479 -17.78 -1.23 -0.86
N PRO A 480 -18.15 -0.70 -2.04
CA PRO A 480 -18.47 -1.53 -3.20
C PRO A 480 -17.20 -2.00 -3.92
N LEU A 481 -16.51 -2.97 -3.35
CA LEU A 481 -15.34 -3.57 -3.98
C LEU A 481 -15.73 -4.18 -5.34
N LYS A 482 -14.86 -4.04 -6.33
CA LYS A 482 -15.08 -4.62 -7.68
C LYS A 482 -15.07 -6.14 -7.65
N ALA A 483 -14.31 -6.73 -6.74
CA ALA A 483 -14.27 -8.16 -6.47
C ALA A 483 -13.72 -8.41 -5.07
N PRO A 484 -14.08 -9.51 -4.40
CA PRO A 484 -13.43 -9.92 -3.16
C PRO A 484 -12.03 -10.46 -3.45
N VAL A 485 -11.12 -10.25 -2.49
CA VAL A 485 -9.73 -10.70 -2.55
C VAL A 485 -9.43 -11.58 -1.35
N ALA A 486 -8.81 -12.72 -1.59
CA ALA A 486 -8.24 -13.56 -0.56
C ALA A 486 -6.74 -13.71 -0.75
N GLY A 487 -6.05 -14.09 0.30
CA GLY A 487 -4.62 -14.33 0.28
C GLY A 487 -4.23 -15.62 0.97
N ILE A 488 -3.13 -16.21 0.52
CA ILE A 488 -2.56 -17.44 1.05
C ILE A 488 -1.04 -17.36 1.09
N ALA A 489 -0.41 -17.98 2.07
CA ALA A 489 1.02 -18.19 2.11
C ALA A 489 1.35 -19.65 1.81
N MET A 490 2.30 -19.81 0.91
CA MET A 490 2.82 -21.07 0.43
C MET A 490 4.27 -21.23 0.82
N GLY A 491 4.72 -22.47 0.97
CA GLY A 491 6.11 -22.82 1.17
C GLY A 491 6.58 -23.84 0.15
N LEU A 492 7.90 -24.00 0.04
CA LEU A 492 8.53 -25.01 -0.77
C LEU A 492 9.63 -25.69 0.04
N ILE A 493 9.61 -27.01 0.03
CA ILE A 493 10.69 -27.85 0.56
C ILE A 493 11.32 -28.62 -0.58
N SER A 494 12.63 -28.63 -0.62
CA SER A 494 13.41 -29.39 -1.60
C SER A 494 14.36 -30.37 -0.93
N GLN A 495 14.64 -31.47 -1.59
CA GLN A 495 15.65 -32.42 -1.17
C GLN A 495 16.26 -33.11 -2.39
N GLU A 496 17.57 -33.23 -2.39
CA GLU A 496 18.27 -34.04 -3.36
C GLU A 496 18.24 -35.52 -2.95
N ILE A 497 17.71 -36.36 -3.83
CA ILE A 497 17.65 -37.82 -3.64
C ILE A 497 18.19 -38.46 -4.91
N ASN A 498 19.28 -39.26 -4.76
CA ASN A 498 19.93 -39.97 -5.86
C ASN A 498 20.34 -39.03 -7.06
N GLY A 499 20.78 -37.84 -6.74
CA GLY A 499 21.20 -36.83 -7.74
C GLY A 499 20.06 -36.09 -8.42
N GLU A 500 18.81 -36.30 -8.01
CA GLU A 500 17.64 -35.60 -8.48
C GLU A 500 17.01 -34.77 -7.35
N THR A 501 16.70 -33.51 -7.62
CA THR A 501 16.04 -32.63 -6.64
C THR A 501 14.53 -32.81 -6.68
N HIS A 502 13.97 -33.19 -5.53
CA HIS A 502 12.54 -33.31 -5.33
C HIS A 502 11.99 -32.05 -4.64
N TYR A 503 10.87 -31.54 -5.13
CA TYR A 503 10.23 -30.35 -4.60
C TYR A 503 8.82 -30.68 -4.09
N VAL A 504 8.47 -30.14 -2.94
CA VAL A 504 7.11 -30.24 -2.37
C VAL A 504 6.64 -28.86 -1.99
N ALA A 505 5.54 -28.41 -2.61
CA ALA A 505 4.89 -27.17 -2.23
C ALA A 505 3.89 -27.40 -1.10
N LEU A 506 3.89 -26.52 -0.11
CA LEU A 506 3.03 -26.58 1.06
C LEU A 506 2.02 -25.42 1.00
N THR A 507 0.75 -25.75 1.17
CA THR A 507 -0.32 -24.77 1.26
C THR A 507 -0.53 -24.33 2.70
N ASP A 508 -0.73 -23.03 2.93
CA ASP A 508 -1.01 -22.47 4.25
C ASP A 508 0.05 -22.85 5.30
N ILE A 509 1.22 -22.24 5.16
CA ILE A 509 2.37 -22.56 6.00
C ILE A 509 2.26 -21.99 7.41
N LEU A 510 2.75 -22.78 8.37
CA LEU A 510 3.01 -22.35 9.74
C LEU A 510 4.30 -21.53 9.82
N GLY A 511 4.47 -20.76 10.91
CA GLY A 511 5.71 -20.05 11.18
C GLY A 511 6.95 -20.97 11.22
N ALA A 512 6.82 -22.18 11.74
CA ALA A 512 7.89 -23.19 11.73
C ALA A 512 8.22 -23.66 10.30
N GLU A 513 7.24 -23.80 9.45
CA GLU A 513 7.43 -24.22 8.05
C GLU A 513 8.07 -23.12 7.19
N ASP A 514 7.79 -21.85 7.49
CA ASP A 514 8.51 -20.71 6.90
C ASP A 514 10.00 -20.76 7.28
N ALA A 515 10.30 -20.96 8.56
CA ALA A 515 11.68 -21.05 9.05
C ALA A 515 12.44 -22.25 8.46
N PHE A 516 11.77 -23.39 8.24
CA PHE A 516 12.37 -24.64 7.78
C PHE A 516 12.32 -24.85 6.27
N GLY A 517 11.57 -24.02 5.54
CA GLY A 517 11.42 -24.11 4.09
C GLY A 517 12.55 -23.44 3.32
N ASP A 518 12.59 -23.71 2.02
CA ASP A 518 13.57 -23.17 1.08
C ASP A 518 13.04 -21.95 0.34
N MET A 519 11.73 -21.83 0.22
CA MET A 519 11.04 -20.69 -0.36
C MET A 519 9.73 -20.47 0.37
N ASP A 520 9.36 -19.21 0.55
CA ASP A 520 8.01 -18.83 0.89
C ASP A 520 7.49 -17.82 -0.15
N PHE A 521 6.22 -17.91 -0.44
CA PHE A 521 5.55 -16.91 -1.26
C PHE A 521 4.11 -16.69 -0.80
N LYS A 522 3.68 -15.47 -0.95
CA LYS A 522 2.36 -14.99 -0.57
C LYS A 522 1.66 -14.53 -1.82
N VAL A 523 0.46 -15.06 -2.05
CA VAL A 523 -0.34 -14.70 -3.22
C VAL A 523 -1.69 -14.22 -2.75
N ALA A 524 -2.08 -13.04 -3.18
CA ALA A 524 -3.43 -12.50 -3.02
C ALA A 524 -4.06 -12.29 -4.38
N GLY A 525 -5.36 -12.44 -4.46
CA GLY A 525 -6.06 -12.22 -5.72
C GLY A 525 -7.56 -12.42 -5.62
N THR A 526 -8.23 -12.07 -6.71
CA THR A 526 -9.65 -12.32 -6.96
C THR A 526 -9.86 -13.75 -7.46
N LYS A 527 -11.05 -14.10 -7.88
CA LYS A 527 -11.29 -15.36 -8.59
C LYS A 527 -10.58 -15.43 -9.93
N GLU A 528 -10.31 -14.30 -10.57
CA GLU A 528 -9.84 -14.23 -11.95
C GLU A 528 -8.37 -13.95 -12.09
N PHE A 529 -7.79 -13.13 -11.20
CA PHE A 529 -6.39 -12.72 -11.33
C PHE A 529 -5.71 -12.43 -9.99
N VAL A 530 -4.39 -12.39 -10.03
CA VAL A 530 -3.51 -12.07 -8.91
C VAL A 530 -3.48 -10.55 -8.70
N THR A 531 -3.67 -10.10 -7.46
CA THR A 531 -3.57 -8.68 -7.10
C THR A 531 -2.26 -8.33 -6.40
N ALA A 532 -1.65 -9.28 -5.70
CA ALA A 532 -0.35 -9.09 -5.07
C ALA A 532 0.40 -10.42 -4.93
N LEU A 533 1.71 -10.35 -5.05
CA LEU A 533 2.61 -11.48 -4.86
C LEU A 533 3.87 -11.01 -4.14
N GLN A 534 4.32 -11.79 -3.18
CA GLN A 534 5.64 -11.64 -2.55
C GLN A 534 6.33 -12.99 -2.51
N LEU A 535 7.56 -13.08 -3.00
CA LEU A 535 8.33 -14.32 -3.03
C LEU A 535 9.73 -14.06 -2.50
N ASP A 536 10.18 -14.96 -1.62
CA ASP A 536 11.55 -15.04 -1.13
C ASP A 536 12.05 -16.48 -1.27
N THR A 537 13.23 -16.67 -1.83
CA THR A 537 13.83 -18.00 -1.95
C THR A 537 15.26 -18.02 -1.43
N LYS A 538 15.61 -19.13 -0.80
CA LYS A 538 16.97 -19.47 -0.37
C LYS A 538 17.70 -20.36 -1.39
N LEU A 539 17.00 -20.77 -2.45
CA LEU A 539 17.54 -21.63 -3.51
C LEU A 539 18.17 -20.81 -4.65
N ASP A 540 19.16 -21.41 -5.31
CA ASP A 540 19.82 -20.84 -6.47
C ASP A 540 19.08 -21.10 -7.79
N GLY A 541 17.77 -21.03 -7.73
CA GLY A 541 16.89 -21.24 -8.86
C GLY A 541 15.84 -22.31 -8.57
N ILE A 542 14.69 -22.12 -9.18
CA ILE A 542 13.56 -23.05 -9.09
C ILE A 542 13.15 -23.32 -10.53
N PRO A 543 13.00 -24.62 -10.93
CA PRO A 543 12.47 -24.93 -12.26
C PRO A 543 11.13 -24.26 -12.51
N ALA A 544 10.95 -23.72 -13.71
CA ALA A 544 9.71 -23.01 -14.08
C ALA A 544 8.45 -23.86 -13.87
N SER A 545 8.55 -25.17 -14.12
CA SER A 545 7.44 -26.11 -13.90
C SER A 545 7.05 -26.25 -12.41
N VAL A 546 8.03 -26.22 -11.50
CA VAL A 546 7.81 -26.28 -10.05
C VAL A 546 7.13 -25.01 -9.57
N LEU A 547 7.60 -23.85 -10.02
CA LEU A 547 6.99 -22.57 -9.69
C LEU A 547 5.56 -22.47 -10.22
N ALA A 548 5.32 -22.87 -11.45
CA ALA A 548 3.99 -22.88 -12.06
C ALA A 548 3.01 -23.79 -11.28
N ALA A 549 3.47 -24.98 -10.89
CA ALA A 549 2.67 -25.90 -10.07
C ALA A 549 2.36 -25.33 -8.69
N ALA A 550 3.32 -24.68 -8.05
CA ALA A 550 3.14 -24.03 -6.76
C ALA A 550 2.14 -22.85 -6.83
N LEU A 551 2.22 -22.03 -7.87
CA LEU A 551 1.27 -20.96 -8.12
C LEU A 551 -0.15 -21.47 -8.35
N LYS A 552 -0.30 -22.57 -9.10
CA LYS A 552 -1.60 -23.23 -9.31
C LYS A 552 -2.18 -23.76 -8.00
N GLN A 553 -1.34 -24.39 -7.16
CA GLN A 553 -1.75 -24.85 -5.83
C GLN A 553 -2.19 -23.68 -4.94
N ALA A 554 -1.53 -22.55 -5.00
CA ALA A 554 -1.93 -21.33 -4.31
C ALA A 554 -3.28 -20.80 -4.81
N ARG A 555 -3.54 -20.86 -6.10
CA ARG A 555 -4.83 -20.48 -6.69
C ARG A 555 -5.98 -21.33 -6.14
N ASP A 556 -5.83 -22.64 -6.10
CA ASP A 556 -6.84 -23.55 -5.59
C ASP A 556 -7.18 -23.23 -4.12
N ALA A 557 -6.16 -22.94 -3.31
CA ALA A 557 -6.32 -22.51 -1.92
C ALA A 557 -7.05 -21.17 -1.80
N ARG A 558 -6.68 -20.19 -2.62
CA ARG A 558 -7.30 -18.86 -2.65
C ARG A 558 -8.78 -18.94 -3.00
N LEU A 559 -9.15 -19.74 -3.99
CA LEU A 559 -10.54 -19.95 -4.39
C LEU A 559 -11.37 -20.57 -3.27
N HIS A 560 -10.82 -21.55 -2.56
CA HIS A 560 -11.47 -22.14 -1.39
C HIS A 560 -11.68 -21.13 -0.26
N ILE A 561 -10.68 -20.33 0.04
CA ILE A 561 -10.78 -19.27 1.08
C ILE A 561 -11.84 -18.23 0.68
N LEU A 562 -11.90 -17.82 -0.59
CA LEU A 562 -12.92 -16.92 -1.08
C LEU A 562 -14.32 -17.47 -0.86
N ASP A 563 -14.55 -18.76 -1.11
CA ASP A 563 -15.85 -19.40 -0.88
C ASP A 563 -16.26 -19.31 0.60
N VAL A 564 -15.35 -19.57 1.53
CA VAL A 564 -15.62 -19.46 2.98
C VAL A 564 -15.90 -18.01 3.38
N MET A 565 -15.14 -17.05 2.87
CA MET A 565 -15.36 -15.63 3.14
C MET A 565 -16.74 -15.17 2.63
N MET A 566 -17.14 -15.64 1.46
CA MET A 566 -18.41 -15.29 0.82
C MET A 566 -19.64 -15.90 1.51
N GLU A 567 -19.48 -16.94 2.31
CA GLU A 567 -20.52 -17.42 3.21
C GLU A 567 -20.81 -16.43 4.35
N ALA A 568 -19.81 -15.68 4.79
CA ALA A 568 -19.97 -14.65 5.82
C ALA A 568 -20.50 -13.33 5.25
N ILE A 569 -19.99 -12.92 4.10
CA ILE A 569 -20.41 -11.71 3.39
C ILE A 569 -20.08 -11.84 1.90
N ASP A 570 -21.08 -11.73 1.03
CA ASP A 570 -20.92 -11.87 -0.43
C ASP A 570 -21.16 -10.57 -1.20
N THR A 571 -21.82 -9.61 -0.60
CA THR A 571 -22.13 -8.29 -1.17
C THR A 571 -21.88 -7.20 -0.14
N PRO A 572 -21.68 -5.94 -0.57
CA PRO A 572 -21.56 -4.83 0.39
C PRO A 572 -22.82 -4.71 1.24
N ASP A 573 -22.63 -4.57 2.55
CA ASP A 573 -23.70 -4.25 3.47
C ASP A 573 -24.14 -2.77 3.34
N GLU A 574 -25.26 -2.41 3.92
CA GLU A 574 -25.61 -1.01 4.10
C GLU A 574 -24.59 -0.34 5.02
N MET A 575 -24.27 0.91 4.71
CA MET A 575 -23.34 1.69 5.53
C MET A 575 -23.87 1.83 6.95
N SER A 576 -22.95 1.70 7.92
CA SER A 576 -23.27 1.93 9.34
C SER A 576 -23.93 3.31 9.55
N PRO A 577 -24.95 3.41 10.42
CA PRO A 577 -25.52 4.71 10.78
C PRO A 577 -24.48 5.64 11.45
N ASN A 578 -23.39 5.10 11.97
CA ASN A 578 -22.28 5.87 12.54
C ASN A 578 -21.30 6.40 11.48
N ALA A 579 -21.36 5.91 10.24
CA ALA A 579 -20.52 6.40 9.16
C ALA A 579 -21.08 7.71 8.60
N PRO A 580 -20.21 8.68 8.23
CA PRO A 580 -20.65 9.91 7.60
C PRO A 580 -21.28 9.63 6.22
N ARG A 581 -22.19 10.52 5.79
CA ARG A 581 -22.82 10.47 4.47
C ARG A 581 -22.21 11.51 3.57
N ILE A 582 -21.90 11.14 2.34
CA ILE A 582 -21.35 12.03 1.32
C ILE A 582 -22.27 12.04 0.10
N ILE A 583 -22.65 13.23 -0.34
CA ILE A 583 -23.38 13.45 -1.59
C ILE A 583 -22.50 14.18 -2.59
N THR A 584 -22.73 13.94 -3.87
CA THR A 584 -21.94 14.53 -4.97
C THR A 584 -22.79 15.53 -5.74
N VAL A 585 -22.20 16.70 -6.02
CA VAL A 585 -22.79 17.76 -6.82
C VAL A 585 -21.81 18.12 -7.93
N LYS A 586 -22.31 18.34 -9.14
CA LYS A 586 -21.51 18.84 -10.25
C LYS A 586 -21.89 20.29 -10.55
N ILE A 587 -20.91 21.18 -10.61
CA ILE A 587 -21.08 22.58 -10.98
C ILE A 587 -20.21 22.92 -12.19
N PRO A 588 -20.56 23.98 -12.96
CA PRO A 588 -19.67 24.50 -14.00
C PRO A 588 -18.33 24.96 -13.42
N VAL A 589 -17.24 24.66 -14.13
CA VAL A 589 -15.86 25.00 -13.69
C VAL A 589 -15.67 26.50 -13.43
N ASP A 590 -16.31 27.35 -14.23
CA ASP A 590 -16.27 28.83 -14.08
C ASP A 590 -16.97 29.32 -12.81
N LYS A 591 -17.80 28.49 -12.18
CA LYS A 591 -18.50 28.80 -10.92
C LYS A 591 -17.74 28.38 -9.65
N ILE A 592 -16.66 27.62 -9.79
CA ILE A 592 -15.85 27.19 -8.65
C ILE A 592 -15.39 28.37 -7.81
N GLY A 593 -14.87 29.39 -8.44
CA GLY A 593 -14.41 30.62 -7.77
C GLY A 593 -15.49 31.32 -6.96
N GLU A 594 -16.73 31.32 -7.44
CA GLU A 594 -17.88 31.95 -6.73
C GLU A 594 -18.28 31.14 -5.49
N VAL A 595 -18.23 29.80 -5.58
CA VAL A 595 -18.54 28.92 -4.46
C VAL A 595 -17.47 28.97 -3.37
N ILE A 596 -16.20 29.06 -3.75
CA ILE A 596 -15.09 29.21 -2.81
C ILE A 596 -15.12 30.60 -2.18
N GLY A 597 -15.38 31.61 -2.99
CA GLY A 597 -15.35 33.05 -2.58
C GLY A 597 -13.95 33.57 -2.29
N PRO A 598 -13.80 34.88 -2.06
CA PRO A 598 -12.52 35.53 -1.77
C PRO A 598 -11.86 34.89 -0.55
N LYS A 599 -10.64 34.39 -0.71
CA LYS A 599 -9.86 33.68 0.37
C LYS A 599 -10.61 32.55 1.04
N GLY A 600 -11.50 31.87 0.31
CA GLY A 600 -12.30 30.76 0.84
C GLY A 600 -13.46 31.17 1.77
N LYS A 601 -13.80 32.45 1.83
CA LYS A 601 -14.79 32.95 2.78
C LYS A 601 -16.18 32.36 2.58
N MET A 602 -16.60 32.15 1.34
CA MET A 602 -17.92 31.62 1.02
C MET A 602 -18.02 30.13 1.40
N ILE A 603 -17.07 29.32 0.99
CA ILE A 603 -17.07 27.90 1.31
C ILE A 603 -16.98 27.65 2.80
N ASN A 604 -16.16 28.43 3.51
CA ASN A 604 -16.04 28.30 4.96
C ASN A 604 -17.36 28.68 5.67
N GLN A 605 -18.05 29.70 5.17
CA GLN A 605 -19.36 30.10 5.69
C GLN A 605 -20.41 29.00 5.48
N ILE A 606 -20.43 28.38 4.31
CA ILE A 606 -21.36 27.28 4.01
C ILE A 606 -21.09 26.10 4.95
N GLN A 607 -19.83 25.75 5.19
CA GLN A 607 -19.44 24.67 6.11
C GLN A 607 -19.85 25.00 7.56
N GLU A 608 -19.66 26.23 8.00
CA GLU A 608 -20.02 26.67 9.34
C GLU A 608 -21.54 26.69 9.54
N ASP A 609 -22.30 27.21 8.57
CA ASP A 609 -23.76 27.32 8.66
C ASP A 609 -24.47 25.97 8.60
N THR A 610 -23.94 25.02 7.85
CA THR A 610 -24.59 23.72 7.61
C THR A 610 -24.01 22.59 8.44
N GLY A 611 -22.80 22.73 8.96
CA GLY A 611 -22.06 21.66 9.63
C GLY A 611 -21.54 20.57 8.68
N ALA A 612 -21.56 20.84 7.34
CA ALA A 612 -21.06 19.91 6.35
C ALA A 612 -19.60 20.19 5.99
N ASP A 613 -18.89 19.13 5.59
CA ASP A 613 -17.55 19.23 4.98
C ASP A 613 -17.68 19.26 3.46
N ILE A 614 -16.97 20.17 2.81
CA ILE A 614 -17.05 20.37 1.36
C ILE A 614 -15.66 20.22 0.74
N THR A 615 -15.55 19.35 -0.25
CA THR A 615 -14.34 19.18 -1.07
C THR A 615 -14.69 19.49 -2.52
N ILE A 616 -13.95 20.41 -3.16
CA ILE A 616 -14.17 20.83 -4.54
C ILE A 616 -12.99 20.34 -5.39
N GLU A 617 -13.31 19.62 -6.47
CA GLU A 617 -12.34 19.19 -7.47
C GLU A 617 -12.26 20.22 -8.61
N ASP A 618 -11.12 20.22 -9.32
CA ASP A 618 -10.85 21.18 -10.40
C ASP A 618 -11.81 21.05 -11.59
N ASP A 619 -12.46 19.90 -11.75
CA ASP A 619 -13.45 19.63 -12.80
C ASP A 619 -14.87 20.08 -12.45
N GLY A 620 -15.08 20.69 -11.29
CA GLY A 620 -16.38 21.14 -10.81
C GLY A 620 -17.17 20.09 -10.01
N THR A 621 -16.60 18.94 -9.73
CA THR A 621 -17.21 17.95 -8.83
C THR A 621 -17.05 18.39 -7.38
N ILE A 622 -18.15 18.40 -6.62
CA ILE A 622 -18.17 18.78 -5.21
C ILE A 622 -18.67 17.59 -4.39
N TYR A 623 -17.87 17.18 -3.40
CA TYR A 623 -18.23 16.18 -2.42
C TYR A 623 -18.64 16.86 -1.12
N ILE A 624 -19.87 16.62 -0.69
CA ILE A 624 -20.45 17.21 0.51
C ILE A 624 -20.70 16.09 1.51
N GLY A 625 -19.97 16.11 2.61
CA GLY A 625 -20.06 15.12 3.65
C GLY A 625 -20.60 15.68 4.95
N ALA A 626 -21.47 14.95 5.63
CA ALA A 626 -21.99 15.33 6.95
C ALA A 626 -22.37 14.12 7.78
N ALA A 627 -22.38 14.28 9.09
CA ALA A 627 -22.88 13.27 10.03
C ALA A 627 -24.38 12.98 9.80
N GLN A 628 -25.15 13.99 9.38
CA GLN A 628 -26.57 13.89 9.10
C GLN A 628 -26.86 14.31 7.64
N GLY A 629 -27.69 13.55 6.96
CA GLY A 629 -28.07 13.81 5.56
C GLY A 629 -28.70 15.19 5.33
N SER A 630 -29.47 15.69 6.31
CA SER A 630 -30.07 17.02 6.25
C SER A 630 -29.03 18.16 6.17
N GLN A 631 -27.92 18.03 6.83
CA GLN A 631 -26.80 19.00 6.79
C GLN A 631 -26.16 19.00 5.40
N ALA A 632 -25.94 17.84 4.82
CA ALA A 632 -25.39 17.71 3.46
C ALA A 632 -26.35 18.30 2.41
N GLU A 633 -27.65 18.05 2.53
CA GLU A 633 -28.66 18.62 1.63
C GLU A 633 -28.78 20.14 1.76
N ALA A 634 -28.65 20.70 2.98
CA ALA A 634 -28.60 22.14 3.16
C ALA A 634 -27.40 22.79 2.47
N ALA A 635 -26.22 22.18 2.59
CA ALA A 635 -25.02 22.63 1.88
C ALA A 635 -25.18 22.53 0.36
N ARG A 636 -25.74 21.44 -0.13
CA ARG A 636 -26.07 21.25 -1.55
C ARG A 636 -26.99 22.32 -2.09
N ALA A 637 -28.07 22.62 -1.37
CA ALA A 637 -29.02 23.68 -1.75
C ALA A 637 -28.32 25.04 -1.86
N THR A 638 -27.46 25.40 -0.89
CA THR A 638 -26.71 26.63 -0.90
C THR A 638 -25.72 26.70 -2.07
N ILE A 639 -24.99 25.64 -2.34
CA ILE A 639 -24.05 25.57 -3.47
C ILE A 639 -24.78 25.71 -4.81
N ASN A 640 -25.90 25.01 -4.98
CA ASN A 640 -26.70 25.10 -6.19
C ASN A 640 -27.28 26.51 -6.40
N SER A 641 -27.65 27.21 -5.35
CA SER A 641 -28.16 28.61 -5.46
C SER A 641 -27.08 29.56 -5.94
N ILE A 642 -25.82 29.28 -5.68
CA ILE A 642 -24.68 30.10 -6.13
C ILE A 642 -24.27 29.70 -7.55
N ALA A 643 -24.11 28.42 -7.82
CA ALA A 643 -23.60 27.91 -9.08
C ALA A 643 -24.62 27.91 -10.21
N ASN A 644 -25.88 27.63 -9.88
CA ASN A 644 -27.00 27.55 -10.81
C ASN A 644 -28.15 28.44 -10.31
N PRO A 645 -27.98 29.76 -10.25
CA PRO A 645 -29.03 30.63 -9.76
C PRO A 645 -30.24 30.48 -10.66
N THR A 646 -31.39 30.16 -10.08
CA THR A 646 -32.67 30.22 -10.75
C THR A 646 -32.86 31.70 -11.14
N MET A 647 -32.99 31.97 -12.42
CA MET A 647 -33.34 33.34 -12.85
C MET A 647 -34.75 33.63 -12.41
N PRO A 648 -34.98 34.66 -11.61
CA PRO A 648 -36.33 35.01 -11.21
C PRO A 648 -37.15 35.41 -12.44
N GLU A 649 -38.42 35.01 -12.45
CA GLU A 649 -39.34 35.31 -13.54
C GLU A 649 -40.34 36.41 -13.14
N VAL A 650 -40.84 37.15 -14.13
CA VAL A 650 -41.91 38.14 -13.92
C VAL A 650 -43.13 37.46 -13.37
N GLY A 651 -43.70 38.00 -12.29
CA GLY A 651 -44.86 37.44 -11.58
C GLY A 651 -44.53 36.58 -10.40
N GLU A 652 -43.27 36.21 -10.19
CA GLU A 652 -42.84 35.48 -8.97
C GLU A 652 -42.88 36.37 -7.72
N ARG A 653 -43.29 35.81 -6.63
CA ARG A 653 -43.42 36.46 -5.32
C ARG A 653 -42.33 36.02 -4.34
N TYR A 654 -41.74 36.99 -3.66
CA TYR A 654 -40.67 36.77 -2.69
C TYR A 654 -40.92 37.55 -1.40
N LEU A 655 -40.56 36.94 -0.28
CA LEU A 655 -40.40 37.62 1.01
C LEU A 655 -38.95 38.16 1.05
N GLY A 656 -38.74 39.36 0.54
CA GLY A 656 -37.40 39.94 0.48
C GLY A 656 -37.05 40.75 1.73
N THR A 657 -35.77 41.06 1.85
CA THR A 657 -35.24 41.91 2.93
C THR A 657 -34.67 43.16 2.36
N VAL A 658 -35.04 44.34 2.88
CA VAL A 658 -34.50 45.65 2.47
C VAL A 658 -33.02 45.71 2.85
N VAL A 659 -32.16 45.84 1.85
CA VAL A 659 -30.70 45.90 2.05
C VAL A 659 -30.14 47.31 1.92
N LYS A 660 -30.85 48.20 1.22
CA LYS A 660 -30.48 49.60 1.04
C LYS A 660 -31.69 50.44 0.73
N THR A 661 -31.75 51.65 1.29
CA THR A 661 -32.74 52.66 0.97
C THR A 661 -32.10 53.83 0.23
N THR A 662 -32.88 54.46 -0.66
CA THR A 662 -32.50 55.64 -1.44
C THR A 662 -33.69 56.63 -1.50
N THR A 663 -33.47 57.82 -2.01
CA THR A 663 -34.54 58.83 -2.18
C THR A 663 -35.64 58.41 -3.16
N PHE A 664 -35.37 57.42 -4.03
CA PHE A 664 -36.30 56.96 -5.07
C PHE A 664 -36.86 55.55 -4.84
N GLY A 665 -36.42 54.87 -3.78
CA GLY A 665 -36.93 53.56 -3.48
C GLY A 665 -36.06 52.72 -2.54
N ALA A 666 -36.44 51.45 -2.35
CA ALA A 666 -35.73 50.48 -1.53
C ALA A 666 -35.19 49.34 -2.42
N PHE A 667 -33.96 48.96 -2.19
CA PHE A 667 -33.41 47.72 -2.77
C PHE A 667 -33.74 46.57 -1.84
N VAL A 668 -34.38 45.56 -2.40
CA VAL A 668 -34.88 44.41 -1.67
C VAL A 668 -34.14 43.19 -2.19
N SER A 669 -33.44 42.51 -1.30
CA SER A 669 -32.79 41.24 -1.63
C SER A 669 -33.80 40.11 -1.64
N LEU A 670 -33.95 39.44 -2.77
CA LEU A 670 -34.92 38.36 -3.02
C LEU A 670 -34.29 37.00 -2.79
N MET A 671 -33.07 36.84 -3.25
CA MET A 671 -32.25 35.68 -3.10
C MET A 671 -30.75 36.05 -3.15
N PRO A 672 -29.81 35.23 -2.76
CA PRO A 672 -28.40 35.57 -2.78
C PRO A 672 -27.93 36.12 -4.13
N GLY A 673 -27.40 37.35 -4.12
CA GLY A 673 -26.91 38.06 -5.31
C GLY A 673 -27.98 38.63 -6.25
N LYS A 674 -29.25 38.66 -5.83
CA LYS A 674 -30.36 39.21 -6.64
C LYS A 674 -31.18 40.19 -5.81
N ASP A 675 -30.92 41.45 -6.06
CA ASP A 675 -31.67 42.56 -5.48
C ASP A 675 -32.57 43.19 -6.51
N GLY A 676 -33.79 43.54 -6.12
CA GLY A 676 -34.71 44.25 -6.94
C GLY A 676 -35.04 45.65 -6.36
N LEU A 677 -35.41 46.56 -7.22
CA LEU A 677 -35.82 47.93 -6.81
C LEU A 677 -37.34 47.98 -6.58
N LEU A 678 -37.70 48.28 -5.36
CA LEU A 678 -39.07 48.69 -5.03
C LEU A 678 -39.09 50.23 -5.05
N HIS A 679 -39.62 50.79 -6.15
CA HIS A 679 -39.66 52.22 -6.34
C HIS A 679 -40.60 52.92 -5.35
N ILE A 680 -40.30 54.16 -4.94
CA ILE A 680 -41.07 54.90 -3.97
C ILE A 680 -42.55 55.05 -4.34
N SER A 681 -42.88 55.10 -5.62
CA SER A 681 -44.26 55.11 -6.10
C SER A 681 -45.02 53.81 -5.76
N GLN A 682 -44.32 52.68 -5.67
CA GLN A 682 -44.91 51.40 -5.25
C GLN A 682 -44.93 51.24 -3.73
N ILE A 683 -43.98 51.82 -3.01
CA ILE A 683 -43.94 51.86 -1.54
C ILE A 683 -45.13 52.59 -0.98
N ARG A 684 -45.65 53.58 -1.73
CA ARG A 684 -46.87 54.32 -1.40
C ARG A 684 -48.06 53.39 -1.16
N LYS A 685 -48.13 52.25 -1.85
CA LYS A 685 -49.23 51.27 -1.62
C LYS A 685 -49.17 50.64 -0.22
N LEU A 686 -47.98 50.46 0.34
CA LEU A 686 -47.78 49.94 1.71
C LEU A 686 -48.21 50.98 2.77
N ALA A 687 -48.19 52.25 2.40
CA ALA A 687 -48.62 53.35 3.28
C ALA A 687 -50.10 53.74 3.12
N GLY A 688 -50.91 52.87 2.52
CA GLY A 688 -52.34 53.13 2.28
C GLY A 688 -52.59 54.24 1.26
N GLY A 689 -51.69 54.41 0.28
CA GLY A 689 -51.82 55.40 -0.80
C GLY A 689 -51.35 56.82 -0.45
N LYS A 690 -50.92 57.06 0.78
CA LYS A 690 -50.40 58.37 1.19
C LYS A 690 -49.03 58.68 0.55
N ARG A 691 -48.76 59.95 0.32
CA ARG A 691 -47.45 60.36 -0.21
C ARG A 691 -46.34 60.02 0.82
N VAL A 692 -45.33 59.30 0.34
CA VAL A 692 -44.16 58.96 1.13
C VAL A 692 -43.03 59.94 0.77
N GLU A 693 -42.54 60.68 1.78
CA GLU A 693 -41.45 61.64 1.56
C GLU A 693 -40.07 60.98 1.75
N ASN A 694 -39.96 60.07 2.71
CA ASN A 694 -38.77 59.27 2.96
C ASN A 694 -39.12 57.79 2.93
N VAL A 695 -38.33 57.01 2.21
CA VAL A 695 -38.51 55.56 2.08
C VAL A 695 -38.40 54.87 3.46
N GLU A 696 -37.52 55.35 4.32
CA GLU A 696 -37.26 54.80 5.65
C GLU A 696 -38.42 54.92 6.63
N ASP A 697 -39.34 55.89 6.37
CA ASP A 697 -40.57 56.05 7.19
C ASP A 697 -41.54 54.86 7.02
N VAL A 698 -41.40 54.10 5.92
CA VAL A 698 -42.23 52.95 5.59
C VAL A 698 -41.44 51.63 5.61
N LEU A 699 -40.23 51.67 5.04
CA LEU A 699 -39.36 50.51 4.91
C LEU A 699 -37.93 50.87 5.29
N GLY A 700 -37.50 50.47 6.48
CA GLY A 700 -36.10 50.60 6.90
C GLY A 700 -35.24 49.42 6.45
N VAL A 701 -33.92 49.65 6.45
CA VAL A 701 -32.93 48.56 6.18
C VAL A 701 -33.13 47.41 7.17
N GLY A 702 -33.19 46.18 6.68
CA GLY A 702 -33.50 44.99 7.49
C GLY A 702 -34.99 44.62 7.58
N ALA A 703 -35.90 45.49 7.10
CA ALA A 703 -37.33 45.20 7.07
C ALA A 703 -37.61 44.09 6.02
N LYS A 704 -38.56 43.23 6.35
CA LYS A 704 -39.04 42.21 5.41
C LYS A 704 -40.31 42.71 4.74
N VAL A 705 -40.36 42.52 3.42
CA VAL A 705 -41.50 42.95 2.59
C VAL A 705 -41.82 41.88 1.56
N GLN A 706 -43.10 41.57 1.41
CA GLN A 706 -43.53 40.71 0.32
C GLN A 706 -43.65 41.52 -0.97
N VAL A 707 -42.94 41.03 -1.98
CA VAL A 707 -42.86 41.70 -3.29
C VAL A 707 -43.07 40.68 -4.42
N GLU A 708 -43.55 41.20 -5.55
CA GLU A 708 -43.70 40.48 -6.80
C GLU A 708 -42.80 41.14 -7.85
N ILE A 709 -42.18 40.35 -8.72
CA ILE A 709 -41.36 40.85 -9.81
C ILE A 709 -42.30 41.38 -10.92
N ALA A 710 -42.31 42.69 -11.10
CA ALA A 710 -43.15 43.34 -12.09
C ALA A 710 -42.49 43.36 -13.48
N GLU A 711 -41.18 43.51 -13.53
CA GLU A 711 -40.43 43.63 -14.79
C GLU A 711 -38.97 43.26 -14.58
N ILE A 712 -38.36 42.68 -15.60
CA ILE A 712 -36.93 42.39 -15.69
C ILE A 712 -36.42 43.12 -16.94
N ASP A 713 -35.54 44.13 -16.74
CA ASP A 713 -35.00 44.87 -17.86
C ASP A 713 -33.96 44.10 -18.68
N SER A 714 -33.55 44.61 -19.82
CA SER A 714 -32.57 43.99 -20.71
C SER A 714 -31.17 43.80 -20.08
N ARG A 715 -30.91 44.40 -18.92
CA ARG A 715 -29.68 44.27 -18.13
C ARG A 715 -29.84 43.38 -16.92
N GLY A 716 -30.99 42.68 -16.78
CA GLY A 716 -31.30 41.79 -15.67
C GLY A 716 -31.66 42.50 -14.36
N LYS A 717 -31.98 43.82 -14.38
CA LYS A 717 -32.45 44.52 -13.19
C LYS A 717 -33.92 44.22 -12.94
N LEU A 718 -34.23 43.94 -11.67
CA LEU A 718 -35.58 43.59 -11.24
C LEU A 718 -36.31 44.81 -10.71
N SER A 719 -37.50 45.04 -11.24
CA SER A 719 -38.46 46.02 -10.74
C SER A 719 -39.54 45.30 -9.96
N LEU A 720 -39.78 45.75 -8.72
CA LEU A 720 -40.66 45.09 -7.77
C LEU A 720 -41.93 45.91 -7.52
N ILE A 721 -43.01 45.18 -7.21
CA ILE A 721 -44.23 45.73 -6.66
C ILE A 721 -44.55 45.07 -5.33
N PRO A 722 -45.15 45.77 -4.35
CA PRO A 722 -45.51 45.14 -3.09
C PRO A 722 -46.74 44.24 -3.27
N VAL A 723 -46.77 43.12 -2.55
CA VAL A 723 -47.94 42.25 -2.44
C VAL A 723 -48.72 42.69 -1.20
N ILE A 724 -49.96 43.10 -1.39
CA ILE A 724 -50.84 43.56 -0.31
C ILE A 724 -51.90 42.47 -0.10
N GLU A 725 -52.05 42.00 1.15
CA GLU A 725 -53.08 41.02 1.50
C GLU A 725 -54.47 41.60 1.22
N GLY A 726 -55.21 40.97 0.29
CA GLY A 726 -56.58 41.34 -0.06
C GLY A 726 -56.84 41.66 -1.54
N GLU A 727 -55.82 41.74 -2.39
CA GLU A 727 -56.00 41.99 -3.85
C GLU A 727 -56.07 40.72 -4.74
N ASP A 728 -56.00 39.50 -4.13
CA ASP A 728 -55.94 38.22 -4.88
C ASP A 728 -57.30 37.65 -5.33
N ASP A 729 -58.45 38.21 -4.90
CA ASP A 729 -59.80 37.68 -5.23
C ASP A 729 -60.39 38.18 -6.56
N ASP A 730 -59.85 39.26 -7.15
CA ASP A 730 -60.41 39.87 -8.36
C ASP A 730 -59.83 39.40 -9.71
N LYS A 731 -58.73 38.62 -9.71
CA LYS A 731 -58.07 38.13 -10.97
C LYS A 731 -58.48 36.71 -11.42
N LYS A 732 -59.35 36.02 -10.67
CA LYS A 732 -59.90 34.70 -11.10
C LYS A 732 -61.24 34.73 -11.76
N ALA A 733 -61.86 35.93 -12.00
CA ALA A 733 -63.21 36.05 -12.56
C ALA A 733 -63.29 36.36 -14.07
N ASP A 734 -62.15 36.54 -14.77
CA ASP A 734 -62.20 36.99 -16.21
C ASP A 734 -61.56 36.00 -17.22
N THR A 735 -61.45 34.73 -16.88
CA THR A 735 -60.97 33.71 -17.85
C THR A 735 -61.96 32.51 -18.05
N ASP A 736 -63.27 32.78 -17.87
CA ASP A 736 -64.35 31.87 -18.35
C ASP A 736 -65.47 32.66 -19.02
N GLN A 737 -65.19 33.17 -20.24
CA GLN A 737 -66.22 33.42 -21.26
C GLN A 737 -65.61 33.13 -22.64
#